data_8ef8215c4562e95181b9c8710df0de39
#
_entry.id   8ef8215c4562e95181b9c8710df0de39
#
_cell.length_a   1.000
_cell.length_b   1.000
_cell.length_c   1.000
_cell.angle_alpha   90.00
_cell.angle_beta   90.00
_cell.angle_gamma   90.00
#
_symmetry.space_group_name_H-M   'P 1'
#
loop_
_entity.id
_entity.type
_entity.pdbx_description
1 polymer ?
#
loop_
_entity_poly.entity_id
_entity_poly.type
_entity_poly.pdbx_seq_one_letter_code
_entity_poly.pdbx_strand_id
1 'polypeptide(L)'
;MATAGDRSNRQGAGGADLWSHGSISVRGAKEHNLKNIDVDIPRQTLTVITGLSGSGKSSLAFDTIYAEGQRRYVESLSAYARQFLELMQKPDVESIEGLSPAISIEQKTTSKNPRSTVGTVTEIYDYLRLLFARIGIPYSPATGLPIESQTVSQMVDRILTLPEGTRLYLLAPIVRGRKGEYKKELMDLQKRGFQRVRVDGKLYEIGEAPALNKKLKHDIEVVVDRLAVKPDLGTRLADSVETALGLSEGLLFVDPADKGERIIFSSRFACPVSGFTIDEIEPRLFSFNNPFGACPVCDGLGSKLYFDPEMVVPDEKKSLRGGAIAPWANSSSQYYMQALESLSKHYKFSLTLQWQELPKKIRDIILFGSGEEAVTMSFDDGVRSYKTTKPFEGVITNMERRFRETDSSWVREELSRFQSTSPCEACNGLRLKPEALAVKINGLNIAQVTEFSILQAAEWFQALTAKLTVKQKDIAQRILKEINERLGFLNSVGLEYLTLSRGSATLSGGESQRIRLASQIGSGLTGVLYVLDEPSIGLHQRDNDRLLATLERLRDLGNTVLVVEHDEDAIRHADYLIDMGPAAGIHGGHVVAKGLPAEVMRSDSLTAQYLSGRREIPVPGERRAGFGNQAKVRIVGARHNNLKNINVDIPLGVFTCVTGVSGGGKSTLVIETLYNALARRLHDARLHPGDHDKIEGIEYLDKVIDIDQSPIGRTPRSNPATYTGAFTPIRDWFSGLPEAKARGYKAGRFSFNVKGGRCEACEGDGVIKIEMHFLPDVYVQCDQCKGKRYNRETLEITFKGKSIADVLEMTVEEGVEFFRAVPAIRDKLAMLEQVGLGYIHVGQAATTLSGGEAQRVKLAKELSRRATARTLYILDEPTTGLHFEDVRKLLEVLHQLVDQGNTVIVIEHSLEVIKTADWIVDLGPEGGDKGGRVVAAGTPEQVAETPASYTGKYLAPYLTPRRTRRSGTRGR
;
A
#
# COMPACT_ATOMS: atom_id res chain seq x y z
N MET A 1 6.71 33.65 0.49
CA MET A 1 7.89 34.46 0.07
C MET A 1 8.59 34.98 1.34
N ALA A 2 9.55 34.21 1.83
CA ALA A 2 10.50 34.69 2.83
C ALA A 2 11.84 34.78 2.11
N THR A 3 12.38 35.96 2.09
CA THR A 3 13.53 36.38 1.29
C THR A 3 14.80 35.67 1.75
N ALA A 4 15.66 35.34 0.79
CA ALA A 4 16.98 34.71 0.93
C ALA A 4 18.04 35.50 1.76
N GLY A 5 17.62 36.47 2.57
CA GLY A 5 18.51 37.38 3.31
C GLY A 5 18.86 36.97 4.73
N ASP A 6 18.18 35.97 5.33
CA ASP A 6 18.38 35.68 6.77
C ASP A 6 19.23 34.40 7.06
N ARG A 7 19.74 33.76 5.99
CA ARG A 7 20.53 32.52 6.07
C ARG A 7 22.03 32.72 6.38
N SER A 8 22.54 33.95 6.28
CA SER A 8 23.96 34.20 6.48
C SER A 8 24.40 34.40 7.94
N ASN A 9 23.45 34.52 8.89
CA ASN A 9 23.77 34.81 10.30
C ASN A 9 23.85 33.57 11.22
N ARG A 10 23.52 32.36 10.73
CA ARG A 10 23.61 31.12 11.54
C ARG A 10 24.89 30.30 11.34
N GLN A 11 25.74 30.65 10.39
CA GLN A 11 27.04 29.99 10.14
C GLN A 11 28.13 30.32 11.17
N GLY A 12 27.82 31.08 12.23
CA GLY A 12 28.75 31.51 13.25
C GLY A 12 28.48 31.02 14.68
N ALA A 13 27.47 30.17 14.92
CA ALA A 13 27.27 29.56 16.22
C ALA A 13 28.30 28.44 16.43
N GLY A 14 29.38 28.72 17.12
CA GLY A 14 30.43 27.77 17.45
C GLY A 14 29.89 26.60 18.25
N GLY A 15 30.51 25.41 18.14
CA GLY A 15 30.11 24.12 18.70
C GLY A 15 29.80 24.04 20.21
N ALA A 16 29.93 25.14 20.95
CA ALA A 16 29.57 25.23 22.36
C ALA A 16 28.07 25.24 22.67
N ASP A 17 27.23 25.66 21.71
CA ASP A 17 25.77 25.80 21.91
C ASP A 17 24.99 24.49 21.64
N LEU A 18 25.54 23.55 20.86
CA LEU A 18 24.91 22.25 20.54
C LEU A 18 24.73 21.35 21.77
N TRP A 19 25.56 21.46 22.78
CA TRP A 19 25.55 20.63 24.00
C TRP A 19 24.79 21.27 25.17
N SER A 20 24.20 22.44 24.98
CA SER A 20 23.48 23.19 26.03
C SER A 20 22.31 22.44 26.64
N HIS A 21 21.70 21.55 25.88
CA HIS A 21 20.54 20.71 26.27
C HIS A 21 20.95 19.30 26.73
N GLY A 22 22.25 19.03 26.91
CA GLY A 22 22.80 17.72 27.28
C GLY A 22 22.96 16.79 26.05
N SER A 23 23.29 15.52 26.31
CA SER A 23 23.57 14.52 25.29
C SER A 23 22.87 13.19 25.57
N ILE A 24 22.67 12.41 24.53
CA ILE A 24 22.45 10.98 24.61
C ILE A 24 23.82 10.33 24.52
N SER A 25 24.26 9.67 25.60
CA SER A 25 25.57 9.06 25.69
C SER A 25 25.46 7.55 25.60
N VAL A 26 25.97 6.98 24.51
CA VAL A 26 26.03 5.54 24.25
C VAL A 26 27.44 5.07 24.57
N ARG A 27 27.60 4.00 25.37
CA ARG A 27 28.88 3.40 25.75
C ARG A 27 28.89 1.92 25.50
N GLY A 28 29.93 1.45 24.84
CA GLY A 28 30.16 0.04 24.64
C GLY A 28 29.13 -0.65 23.76
N ALA A 29 28.62 -0.03 22.68
CA ALA A 29 27.65 -0.65 21.80
C ALA A 29 28.30 -1.73 20.93
N LYS A 30 27.74 -2.97 20.98
CA LYS A 30 28.23 -4.17 20.29
C LYS A 30 27.16 -4.89 19.47
N GLU A 31 25.98 -4.29 19.28
CA GLU A 31 24.89 -4.91 18.56
C GLU A 31 25.29 -5.19 17.10
N HIS A 32 25.01 -6.38 16.63
CA HIS A 32 25.33 -6.90 15.28
C HIS A 32 26.82 -6.72 14.92
N ASN A 33 27.15 -5.81 14.00
CA ASN A 33 28.51 -5.57 13.54
C ASN A 33 29.22 -4.42 14.27
N LEU A 34 28.60 -3.77 15.26
CA LEU A 34 29.22 -2.67 16.02
C LEU A 34 30.43 -3.14 16.82
N LYS A 35 31.49 -2.35 16.81
CA LYS A 35 32.82 -2.70 17.38
C LYS A 35 33.09 -2.01 18.71
N ASN A 36 32.19 -2.21 19.71
CA ASN A 36 32.33 -1.65 21.04
C ASN A 36 32.50 -0.13 20.98
N ILE A 37 31.54 0.55 20.35
CA ILE A 37 31.64 1.98 20.06
C ILE A 37 31.06 2.87 21.17
N ASP A 38 31.68 4.04 21.34
CA ASP A 38 31.26 5.11 22.21
C ASP A 38 30.86 6.33 21.39
N VAL A 39 29.63 6.81 21.59
CA VAL A 39 29.14 8.00 20.89
C VAL A 39 28.27 8.88 21.76
N ASP A 40 28.48 10.18 21.67
CA ASP A 40 27.65 11.20 22.29
C ASP A 40 26.88 11.95 21.19
N ILE A 41 25.57 12.09 21.37
CA ILE A 41 24.65 12.72 20.43
C ILE A 41 24.01 13.91 21.14
N PRO A 42 24.14 15.14 20.62
CA PRO A 42 23.54 16.30 21.25
C PRO A 42 22.01 16.21 21.20
N ARG A 43 21.33 16.62 22.28
CA ARG A 43 19.86 16.64 22.34
C ARG A 43 19.31 17.90 21.66
N GLN A 44 18.05 17.84 21.26
CA GLN A 44 17.32 18.91 20.55
C GLN A 44 18.04 19.36 19.27
N THR A 45 18.66 18.42 18.58
CA THR A 45 19.35 18.62 17.31
C THR A 45 18.80 17.69 16.23
N LEU A 46 19.03 18.05 14.97
CA LEU A 46 18.92 17.17 13.82
C LEU A 46 20.27 16.47 13.62
N THR A 47 20.38 15.23 14.08
CA THR A 47 21.60 14.42 13.93
C THR A 47 21.41 13.42 12.80
N VAL A 48 22.33 13.41 11.84
CA VAL A 48 22.34 12.44 10.74
C VAL A 48 23.41 11.38 10.98
N ILE A 49 23.02 10.10 10.85
CA ILE A 49 23.94 8.94 10.81
C ILE A 49 24.07 8.51 9.37
N THR A 50 25.26 8.57 8.82
CA THR A 50 25.59 8.21 7.43
C THR A 50 26.70 7.18 7.35
N GLY A 51 27.07 6.73 6.15
CA GLY A 51 28.14 5.76 5.88
C GLY A 51 27.70 4.67 4.90
N LEU A 52 28.59 3.76 4.53
CA LEU A 52 28.32 2.66 3.59
C LEU A 52 27.12 1.80 3.98
N SER A 53 26.46 1.17 3.00
CA SER A 53 25.45 0.15 3.28
C SER A 53 26.08 -1.01 4.07
N GLY A 54 25.41 -1.45 5.15
CA GLY A 54 25.97 -2.48 6.07
C GLY A 54 27.08 -1.99 7.00
N SER A 55 27.34 -0.68 7.14
CA SER A 55 28.36 -0.15 8.06
C SER A 55 27.94 -0.11 9.55
N GLY A 56 26.69 -0.46 9.88
CA GLY A 56 26.17 -0.47 11.26
C GLY A 56 25.28 0.73 11.62
N LYS A 57 24.86 1.56 10.68
CA LYS A 57 23.99 2.72 10.91
C LYS A 57 22.68 2.35 11.60
N SER A 58 21.93 1.42 11.01
CA SER A 58 20.67 0.94 11.56
C SER A 58 20.86 0.21 12.89
N SER A 59 21.96 -0.55 13.04
CA SER A 59 22.30 -1.21 14.31
C SER A 59 22.52 -0.20 15.43
N LEU A 60 23.14 0.96 15.16
CA LEU A 60 23.29 2.02 16.15
C LEU A 60 21.95 2.74 16.41
N ALA A 61 21.25 3.20 15.36
CA ALA A 61 20.06 4.04 15.49
C ALA A 61 18.84 3.27 16.01
N PHE A 62 18.55 2.10 15.41
CA PHE A 62 17.32 1.33 15.69
C PHE A 62 17.56 0.21 16.68
N ASP A 63 18.52 -0.69 16.41
CA ASP A 63 18.71 -1.89 17.23
C ASP A 63 19.37 -1.58 18.59
N THR A 64 20.05 -0.42 18.74
CA THR A 64 20.68 0.02 20.00
C THR A 64 19.89 1.16 20.66
N ILE A 65 19.86 2.35 20.07
CA ILE A 65 19.33 3.58 20.70
C ILE A 65 17.80 3.52 20.82
N TYR A 66 17.11 3.25 19.72
CA TYR A 66 15.64 3.18 19.74
C TYR A 66 15.14 1.98 20.54
N ALA A 67 15.73 0.80 20.37
CA ALA A 67 15.34 -0.42 21.08
C ALA A 67 15.42 -0.24 22.61
N GLU A 68 16.51 0.35 23.11
CA GLU A 68 16.65 0.64 24.55
C GLU A 68 15.67 1.74 25.02
N GLY A 69 15.45 2.77 24.21
CA GLY A 69 14.45 3.82 24.51
C GLY A 69 13.03 3.26 24.61
N GLN A 70 12.65 2.39 23.69
CA GLN A 70 11.36 1.70 23.68
C GLN A 70 11.24 0.74 24.87
N ARG A 71 12.28 -0.05 25.16
CA ARG A 71 12.32 -0.97 26.29
C ARG A 71 12.07 -0.24 27.60
N ARG A 72 12.77 0.88 27.86
CA ARG A 72 12.59 1.71 29.07
C ARG A 72 11.22 2.34 29.15
N TYR A 73 10.67 2.76 28.03
CA TYR A 73 9.30 3.29 27.98
C TYR A 73 8.28 2.23 28.37
N VAL A 74 8.34 1.03 27.78
CA VAL A 74 7.44 -0.08 28.09
C VAL A 74 7.62 -0.52 29.56
N GLU A 75 8.84 -0.53 30.11
CA GLU A 75 9.13 -0.84 31.50
C GLU A 75 8.45 0.15 32.48
N SER A 76 8.28 1.40 32.07
CA SER A 76 7.58 2.42 32.84
C SER A 76 6.06 2.27 32.86
N LEU A 77 5.48 1.42 31.98
CA LEU A 77 4.05 1.20 31.87
C LEU A 77 3.53 0.18 32.91
N SER A 78 2.24 -0.18 32.80
CA SER A 78 1.58 -1.10 33.73
C SER A 78 2.20 -2.50 33.78
N ALA A 79 1.91 -3.27 34.85
CA ALA A 79 2.34 -4.68 35.01
C ALA A 79 1.94 -5.58 33.81
N TYR A 80 0.80 -5.31 33.16
CA TYR A 80 0.38 -6.02 31.96
C TYR A 80 1.31 -5.75 30.78
N ALA A 81 1.70 -4.50 30.56
CA ALA A 81 2.65 -4.14 29.49
C ALA A 81 4.04 -4.77 29.72
N ARG A 82 4.46 -4.92 30.99
CA ARG A 82 5.73 -5.56 31.35
C ARG A 82 5.82 -7.04 30.96
N GLN A 83 4.71 -7.78 30.81
CA GLN A 83 4.73 -9.15 30.29
C GLN A 83 5.29 -9.24 28.86
N PHE A 84 5.20 -8.17 28.09
CA PHE A 84 5.79 -8.08 26.76
C PHE A 84 7.28 -7.76 26.77
N LEU A 85 7.82 -7.22 27.88
CA LEU A 85 9.25 -6.94 28.04
C LEU A 85 10.12 -8.22 28.06
N GLU A 86 9.60 -9.34 28.56
CA GLU A 86 10.31 -10.61 28.55
C GLU A 86 10.60 -11.11 27.12
N LEU A 87 9.85 -10.57 26.13
CA LEU A 87 10.01 -10.85 24.70
C LEU A 87 10.93 -9.85 24.00
N MET A 88 11.23 -8.69 24.62
CA MET A 88 12.12 -7.68 24.06
C MET A 88 13.56 -7.95 24.51
N GLN A 89 14.41 -8.29 23.57
CA GLN A 89 15.84 -8.49 23.85
C GLN A 89 16.46 -7.14 24.26
N LYS A 90 17.28 -7.15 25.32
CA LYS A 90 18.09 -5.99 25.68
C LYS A 90 19.21 -5.84 24.65
N PRO A 91 19.41 -4.65 24.07
CA PRO A 91 20.54 -4.44 23.17
C PRO A 91 21.88 -4.74 23.84
N ASP A 92 22.85 -5.23 23.04
CA ASP A 92 24.22 -5.46 23.51
C ASP A 92 24.98 -4.12 23.60
N VAL A 93 24.78 -3.45 24.74
CA VAL A 93 25.37 -2.15 25.07
C VAL A 93 25.68 -2.08 26.56
N GLU A 94 26.78 -1.44 26.96
CA GLU A 94 27.14 -1.29 28.36
C GLU A 94 26.20 -0.33 29.06
N SER A 95 26.02 0.89 28.53
CA SER A 95 25.07 1.87 29.05
C SER A 95 24.62 2.87 27.99
N ILE A 96 23.38 3.39 28.16
CA ILE A 96 22.87 4.55 27.40
C ILE A 96 22.26 5.51 28.41
N GLU A 97 22.72 6.75 28.42
CA GLU A 97 22.22 7.82 29.28
C GLU A 97 21.56 8.92 28.47
N GLY A 98 20.68 9.72 29.07
CA GLY A 98 20.04 10.88 28.44
C GLY A 98 18.92 10.55 27.44
N LEU A 99 18.42 9.30 27.38
CA LEU A 99 17.33 8.92 26.50
C LEU A 99 16.01 9.59 26.89
N SER A 100 15.32 10.12 25.89
CA SER A 100 13.91 10.52 25.94
C SER A 100 13.02 9.37 25.46
N PRO A 101 11.67 9.43 25.68
CA PRO A 101 10.76 8.53 25.00
C PRO A 101 11.03 8.51 23.50
N ALA A 102 11.19 7.32 22.92
CA ALA A 102 11.62 7.17 21.53
C ALA A 102 10.47 6.73 20.62
N ILE A 103 10.38 7.34 19.44
CA ILE A 103 9.44 7.02 18.38
C ILE A 103 10.24 6.68 17.11
N SER A 104 10.00 5.48 16.55
CA SER A 104 10.59 5.02 15.30
C SER A 104 9.65 5.26 14.11
N ILE A 105 10.20 5.74 13.02
CA ILE A 105 9.50 5.91 11.75
C ILE A 105 10.28 5.13 10.67
N GLU A 106 10.02 3.82 10.62
CA GLU A 106 10.66 2.89 9.69
C GLU A 106 9.88 2.74 8.39
N GLN A 107 10.58 2.33 7.34
CA GLN A 107 10.03 2.09 6.01
C GLN A 107 9.20 0.79 5.92
N LYS A 108 9.55 -0.25 6.70
CA LYS A 108 9.10 -1.65 6.51
C LYS A 108 7.64 -1.97 6.81
N THR A 109 6.85 -1.08 7.41
CA THR A 109 5.52 -1.42 7.93
C THR A 109 4.37 -0.75 7.18
N THR A 110 4.14 -1.11 5.91
CA THR A 110 2.86 -0.83 5.28
C THR A 110 1.81 -1.80 5.83
N SER A 111 0.75 -1.26 6.44
CA SER A 111 -0.40 -2.08 6.85
C SER A 111 -1.03 -2.71 5.61
N LYS A 112 -1.04 -4.04 5.55
CA LYS A 112 -1.73 -4.80 4.48
C LYS A 112 -3.25 -4.90 4.72
N ASN A 113 -3.78 -4.20 5.72
CA ASN A 113 -5.21 -4.20 5.99
C ASN A 113 -5.96 -3.46 4.86
N PRO A 114 -6.82 -4.12 4.07
CA PRO A 114 -7.53 -3.51 2.95
C PRO A 114 -8.54 -2.43 3.37
N ARG A 115 -8.87 -2.36 4.67
CA ARG A 115 -9.74 -1.31 5.23
C ARG A 115 -8.97 -0.07 5.68
N SER A 116 -7.64 -0.11 5.70
CA SER A 116 -6.82 1.03 6.07
C SER A 116 -6.64 1.97 4.88
N THR A 117 -6.90 3.26 5.07
CA THR A 117 -6.76 4.32 4.05
C THR A 117 -5.90 5.45 4.58
N VAL A 118 -5.42 6.34 3.70
CA VAL A 118 -4.72 7.56 4.10
C VAL A 118 -5.54 8.32 5.15
N GLY A 119 -6.84 8.53 4.90
CA GLY A 119 -7.73 9.23 5.84
C GLY A 119 -7.84 8.58 7.22
N THR A 120 -7.83 7.23 7.30
CA THR A 120 -7.92 6.51 8.59
C THR A 120 -6.59 6.48 9.34
N VAL A 121 -5.46 6.34 8.63
CA VAL A 121 -4.12 6.34 9.26
C VAL A 121 -3.76 7.71 9.82
N THR A 122 -4.23 8.78 9.18
CA THR A 122 -4.01 10.16 9.63
C THR A 122 -5.09 10.67 10.60
N GLU A 123 -6.03 9.82 11.00
CA GLU A 123 -7.20 10.16 11.84
C GLU A 123 -8.14 11.23 11.23
N ILE A 124 -7.83 11.75 10.04
CA ILE A 124 -8.69 12.75 9.36
C ILE A 124 -10.10 12.18 9.15
N TYR A 125 -10.20 10.89 8.82
CA TYR A 125 -11.48 10.22 8.62
C TYR A 125 -12.35 10.19 9.89
N ASP A 126 -11.74 10.11 11.08
CA ASP A 126 -12.46 10.12 12.35
C ASP A 126 -13.08 11.50 12.62
N TYR A 127 -12.34 12.57 12.32
CA TYR A 127 -12.87 13.93 12.36
C TYR A 127 -13.93 14.18 11.29
N LEU A 128 -13.80 13.62 10.08
CA LEU A 128 -14.82 13.68 9.03
C LEU A 128 -16.13 13.03 9.49
N ARG A 129 -16.06 11.82 10.06
CA ARG A 129 -17.24 11.14 10.61
C ARG A 129 -17.97 12.02 11.65
N LEU A 130 -17.20 12.64 12.54
CA LEU A 130 -17.74 13.54 13.55
C LEU A 130 -18.35 14.79 12.89
N LEU A 131 -17.69 15.39 11.91
CA LEU A 131 -18.18 16.58 11.19
C LEU A 131 -19.50 16.29 10.49
N PHE A 132 -19.56 15.20 9.70
CA PHE A 132 -20.76 14.78 8.99
C PHE A 132 -21.92 14.44 9.93
N ALA A 133 -21.64 13.84 11.09
CA ALA A 133 -22.68 13.57 12.10
C ALA A 133 -23.22 14.84 12.77
N ARG A 134 -22.44 15.92 12.87
CA ARG A 134 -22.83 17.13 13.60
C ARG A 134 -23.45 18.22 12.74
N ILE A 135 -22.95 18.41 11.51
CA ILE A 135 -23.43 19.49 10.62
C ILE A 135 -23.93 18.99 9.26
N GLY A 136 -23.85 17.68 9.00
CA GLY A 136 -24.34 17.08 7.77
C GLY A 136 -25.87 17.18 7.66
N ILE A 137 -26.34 17.43 6.45
CA ILE A 137 -27.78 17.50 6.12
C ILE A 137 -28.13 16.24 5.33
N PRO A 138 -29.09 15.43 5.77
CA PRO A 138 -29.55 14.27 5.03
C PRO A 138 -30.40 14.67 3.83
N TYR A 139 -30.22 13.98 2.71
CA TYR A 139 -30.99 14.18 1.48
C TYR A 139 -31.67 12.88 1.06
N SER A 140 -32.81 12.98 0.45
CA SER A 140 -33.51 11.84 -0.14
C SER A 140 -32.79 11.38 -1.43
N PRO A 141 -32.35 10.11 -1.54
CA PRO A 141 -31.77 9.61 -2.78
C PRO A 141 -32.72 9.66 -3.97
N ALA A 142 -34.05 9.58 -3.73
CA ALA A 142 -35.04 9.56 -4.78
C ALA A 142 -35.48 10.96 -5.26
N THR A 143 -35.52 11.95 -4.37
CA THR A 143 -36.00 13.30 -4.72
C THR A 143 -34.89 14.34 -4.76
N GLY A 144 -33.73 14.06 -4.18
CA GLY A 144 -32.63 15.02 -4.06
C GLY A 144 -32.91 16.17 -3.07
N LEU A 145 -34.05 16.16 -2.38
CA LEU A 145 -34.42 17.20 -1.41
C LEU A 145 -33.88 16.87 0.00
N PRO A 146 -33.58 17.89 0.82
CA PRO A 146 -33.18 17.66 2.20
C PRO A 146 -34.32 17.04 3.01
N ILE A 147 -33.93 16.17 3.95
CA ILE A 147 -34.84 15.49 4.88
C ILE A 147 -34.66 16.12 6.24
N GLU A 148 -35.75 16.67 6.83
CA GLU A 148 -35.69 17.26 8.16
C GLU A 148 -36.43 16.38 9.16
N SER A 149 -35.92 16.31 10.38
CA SER A 149 -36.61 15.76 11.54
C SER A 149 -37.27 16.91 12.28
N GLN A 150 -38.55 16.74 12.64
CA GLN A 150 -39.32 17.74 13.32
C GLN A 150 -39.70 17.25 14.72
N THR A 151 -39.65 18.14 15.70
CA THR A 151 -40.20 17.85 17.04
C THR A 151 -41.71 17.90 17.03
N VAL A 152 -42.34 17.20 17.98
CA VAL A 152 -43.81 17.25 18.16
C VAL A 152 -44.30 18.70 18.27
N SER A 153 -43.61 19.55 19.03
CA SER A 153 -43.97 20.96 19.15
C SER A 153 -43.98 21.71 17.82
N GLN A 154 -42.92 21.49 16.99
CA GLN A 154 -42.86 22.10 15.65
C GLN A 154 -43.95 21.61 14.71
N MET A 155 -44.30 20.31 14.81
CA MET A 155 -45.42 19.76 14.03
C MET A 155 -46.74 20.37 14.43
N VAL A 156 -46.99 20.49 15.76
CA VAL A 156 -48.17 21.12 16.32
C VAL A 156 -48.28 22.59 15.91
N ASP A 157 -47.19 23.36 16.09
CA ASP A 157 -47.15 24.77 15.69
C ASP A 157 -47.46 24.93 14.20
N ARG A 158 -46.90 24.07 13.34
CA ARG A 158 -47.13 24.09 11.91
C ARG A 158 -48.59 23.76 11.54
N ILE A 159 -49.19 22.77 12.23
CA ILE A 159 -50.61 22.44 12.02
C ILE A 159 -51.52 23.60 12.46
N LEU A 160 -51.20 24.27 13.58
CA LEU A 160 -51.97 25.42 14.09
C LEU A 160 -51.84 26.68 13.21
N THR A 161 -50.86 26.77 12.30
CA THR A 161 -50.80 27.85 11.28
C THR A 161 -51.82 27.71 10.16
N LEU A 162 -52.51 26.58 10.06
CA LEU A 162 -53.60 26.39 9.08
C LEU A 162 -54.83 27.26 9.47
N PRO A 163 -55.69 27.64 8.50
CA PRO A 163 -56.86 28.47 8.77
C PRO A 163 -57.78 27.85 9.84
N GLU A 164 -58.23 28.64 10.75
CA GLU A 164 -59.18 28.21 11.79
C GLU A 164 -60.48 27.58 11.18
N GLY A 165 -60.91 26.46 11.76
CA GLY A 165 -62.06 25.68 11.26
C GLY A 165 -61.69 24.62 10.21
N THR A 166 -60.40 24.56 9.72
CA THR A 166 -59.96 23.53 8.78
C THR A 166 -60.07 22.14 9.42
N ARG A 167 -60.79 21.23 8.76
CA ARG A 167 -60.98 19.86 9.22
C ARG A 167 -59.78 19.00 8.75
N LEU A 168 -59.17 18.27 9.69
CA LEU A 168 -57.97 17.48 9.44
C LEU A 168 -58.17 16.03 9.84
N TYR A 169 -57.57 15.11 9.08
CA TYR A 169 -57.28 13.74 9.49
C TYR A 169 -55.80 13.62 9.87
N LEU A 170 -55.52 13.14 11.06
CA LEU A 170 -54.19 12.72 11.48
C LEU A 170 -54.06 11.21 11.20
N LEU A 171 -53.09 10.83 10.34
CA LEU A 171 -52.97 9.50 9.81
C LEU A 171 -51.57 8.94 10.15
N ALA A 172 -51.53 7.72 10.68
CA ALA A 172 -50.31 6.98 10.92
C ALA A 172 -50.11 5.94 9.80
N PRO A 173 -49.13 6.10 8.89
CA PRO A 173 -48.87 5.11 7.83
C PRO A 173 -48.12 3.90 8.38
N ILE A 174 -48.83 2.77 8.58
CA ILE A 174 -48.27 1.53 9.11
C ILE A 174 -47.75 0.58 8.01
N VAL A 175 -48.32 0.63 6.81
CA VAL A 175 -47.86 -0.14 5.65
C VAL A 175 -47.75 0.80 4.45
N ARG A 176 -46.60 0.76 3.76
CA ARG A 176 -46.34 1.58 2.58
C ARG A 176 -45.74 0.72 1.45
N GLY A 177 -46.54 0.51 0.39
CA GLY A 177 -46.13 -0.19 -0.82
C GLY A 177 -45.61 -1.61 -0.60
N ARG A 178 -46.05 -2.32 0.45
CA ARG A 178 -45.64 -3.67 0.77
C ARG A 178 -46.69 -4.72 0.43
N LYS A 179 -46.27 -5.89 -0.04
CA LYS A 179 -47.15 -7.03 -0.29
C LYS A 179 -47.54 -7.71 1.02
N GLY A 180 -48.78 -8.10 1.18
CA GLY A 180 -49.25 -8.79 2.38
C GLY A 180 -50.78 -8.76 2.52
N GLU A 181 -51.34 -9.60 3.42
CA GLU A 181 -52.80 -9.63 3.74
C GLU A 181 -53.16 -8.71 4.92
N TYR A 182 -52.20 -8.39 5.81
CA TYR A 182 -52.27 -7.47 6.97
C TYR A 182 -53.50 -7.65 7.90
N LYS A 183 -54.15 -8.82 7.86
CA LYS A 183 -55.32 -9.14 8.66
C LYS A 183 -55.05 -9.10 10.15
N LYS A 184 -53.86 -9.62 10.56
CA LYS A 184 -53.45 -9.65 11.95
C LYS A 184 -53.21 -8.22 12.49
N GLU A 185 -52.53 -7.41 11.72
CA GLU A 185 -52.21 -6.02 12.05
C GLU A 185 -53.51 -5.18 12.20
N LEU A 186 -54.46 -5.34 11.29
CA LEU A 186 -55.77 -4.67 11.40
C LEU A 186 -56.54 -5.10 12.65
N MET A 187 -56.52 -6.40 13.02
CA MET A 187 -57.14 -6.89 14.25
C MET A 187 -56.46 -6.32 15.51
N ASP A 188 -55.14 -6.20 15.53
CA ASP A 188 -54.41 -5.63 16.65
C ASP A 188 -54.68 -4.13 16.81
N LEU A 189 -54.87 -3.38 15.73
CA LEU A 189 -55.28 -1.97 15.74
C LEU A 189 -56.69 -1.82 16.32
N GLN A 190 -57.62 -2.70 15.94
CA GLN A 190 -58.99 -2.70 16.47
C GLN A 190 -59.01 -2.97 17.99
N LYS A 191 -58.19 -3.92 18.46
CA LYS A 191 -58.01 -4.19 19.91
C LYS A 191 -57.46 -3.00 20.68
N ARG A 192 -56.59 -2.19 20.04
CA ARG A 192 -55.99 -0.96 20.57
C ARG A 192 -56.97 0.23 20.59
N GLY A 193 -58.20 0.04 20.04
CA GLY A 193 -59.28 1.05 20.09
C GLY A 193 -59.34 1.95 18.84
N PHE A 194 -58.54 1.72 17.83
CA PHE A 194 -58.68 2.48 16.58
C PHE A 194 -59.87 1.98 15.79
N GLN A 195 -60.64 2.93 15.19
CA GLN A 195 -61.88 2.63 14.51
C GLN A 195 -61.75 2.63 13.00
N ARG A 196 -60.86 3.44 12.44
CA ARG A 196 -60.80 3.71 11.00
C ARG A 196 -59.39 3.56 10.45
N VAL A 197 -59.35 3.02 9.23
CA VAL A 197 -58.15 2.92 8.43
C VAL A 197 -58.39 3.41 7.02
N ARG A 198 -57.36 3.95 6.38
CA ARG A 198 -57.35 4.20 4.96
C ARG A 198 -56.54 3.11 4.30
N VAL A 199 -57.11 2.37 3.38
CA VAL A 199 -56.45 1.29 2.63
C VAL A 199 -56.47 1.69 1.15
N ASP A 200 -55.30 1.73 0.54
CA ASP A 200 -55.11 2.11 -0.87
C ASP A 200 -55.86 3.39 -1.25
N GLY A 201 -55.81 4.38 -0.39
CA GLY A 201 -56.44 5.71 -0.55
C GLY A 201 -57.90 5.79 -0.17
N LYS A 202 -58.61 4.69 0.14
CA LYS A 202 -60.02 4.67 0.54
C LYS A 202 -60.20 4.45 2.05
N LEU A 203 -61.11 5.17 2.65
CA LEU A 203 -61.42 5.12 4.08
C LEU A 203 -62.39 3.99 4.38
N TYR A 204 -62.11 3.19 5.41
CA TYR A 204 -62.94 2.09 5.88
C TYR A 204 -63.00 2.08 7.42
N GLU A 205 -64.04 1.53 7.98
CA GLU A 205 -63.99 1.07 9.37
C GLU A 205 -63.14 -0.19 9.44
N ILE A 206 -62.34 -0.37 10.51
CA ILE A 206 -61.35 -1.46 10.56
C ILE A 206 -62.02 -2.83 10.39
N GLY A 207 -63.26 -3.01 10.96
CA GLY A 207 -64.04 -4.23 10.82
C GLY A 207 -64.58 -4.50 9.40
N GLU A 208 -64.68 -3.47 8.57
CA GLU A 208 -65.21 -3.52 7.21
C GLU A 208 -64.11 -3.40 6.14
N ALA A 209 -62.82 -3.41 6.55
CA ALA A 209 -61.71 -3.32 5.64
C ALA A 209 -61.71 -4.53 4.68
N PRO A 210 -61.48 -4.33 3.37
CA PRO A 210 -61.52 -5.42 2.41
C PRO A 210 -60.34 -6.41 2.66
N ALA A 211 -60.59 -7.69 2.32
CA ALA A 211 -59.51 -8.70 2.35
C ALA A 211 -58.49 -8.36 1.29
N LEU A 212 -57.23 -8.14 1.73
CA LEU A 212 -56.14 -7.68 0.87
C LEU A 212 -55.45 -8.85 0.14
N ASN A 213 -55.10 -8.62 -1.11
CA ASN A 213 -54.38 -9.63 -1.91
C ASN A 213 -52.90 -9.65 -1.60
N LYS A 214 -52.39 -10.77 -1.02
CA LYS A 214 -50.98 -10.94 -0.65
C LYS A 214 -49.95 -10.74 -1.76
N LYS A 215 -50.38 -10.76 -3.04
CA LYS A 215 -49.51 -10.58 -4.20
C LYS A 215 -49.39 -9.12 -4.65
N LEU A 216 -50.30 -8.25 -4.21
CA LEU A 216 -50.32 -6.83 -4.54
C LEU A 216 -49.65 -6.01 -3.45
N LYS A 217 -49.18 -4.82 -3.81
CA LYS A 217 -48.67 -3.83 -2.86
C LYS A 217 -49.80 -3.04 -2.30
N HIS A 218 -49.82 -2.80 -0.99
CA HIS A 218 -50.86 -2.05 -0.29
C HIS A 218 -50.26 -0.93 0.54
N ASP A 219 -51.06 0.14 0.69
CA ASP A 219 -50.80 1.25 1.62
C ASP A 219 -51.89 1.24 2.68
N ILE A 220 -51.51 1.22 3.97
CA ILE A 220 -52.44 1.22 5.09
C ILE A 220 -52.04 2.34 6.04
N GLU A 221 -52.99 3.28 6.26
CA GLU A 221 -52.85 4.43 7.15
C GLU A 221 -53.96 4.38 8.22
N VAL A 222 -53.55 4.43 9.50
CA VAL A 222 -54.53 4.48 10.63
C VAL A 222 -54.98 5.90 10.86
N VAL A 223 -56.29 6.13 10.95
CA VAL A 223 -56.83 7.42 11.37
C VAL A 223 -56.71 7.51 12.90
N VAL A 224 -55.74 8.30 13.36
CA VAL A 224 -55.48 8.47 14.81
C VAL A 224 -56.49 9.48 15.40
N ASP A 225 -56.70 10.60 14.72
CA ASP A 225 -57.68 11.61 15.17
C ASP A 225 -58.27 12.40 13.99
N ARG A 226 -59.41 13.01 14.26
CA ARG A 226 -60.10 13.95 13.34
C ARG A 226 -60.35 15.24 14.09
N LEU A 227 -59.71 16.31 13.64
CA LEU A 227 -59.69 17.58 14.34
C LEU A 227 -60.19 18.70 13.40
N ALA A 228 -60.75 19.76 13.99
CA ALA A 228 -60.88 21.06 13.33
C ALA A 228 -59.90 22.01 13.99
N VAL A 229 -59.07 22.73 13.19
CA VAL A 229 -58.08 23.67 13.73
C VAL A 229 -58.74 24.73 14.59
N LYS A 230 -58.35 24.82 15.88
CA LYS A 230 -58.75 25.83 16.86
C LYS A 230 -57.58 26.23 17.72
N PRO A 231 -57.53 27.46 18.28
CA PRO A 231 -56.44 27.94 19.11
C PRO A 231 -56.18 27.14 20.40
N ASP A 232 -57.21 26.47 20.94
CA ASP A 232 -57.16 25.69 22.19
C ASP A 232 -56.83 24.23 22.03
N LEU A 233 -56.50 23.78 20.84
CA LEU A 233 -56.25 22.37 20.51
C LEU A 233 -54.85 21.87 20.87
N GLY A 234 -53.95 22.73 21.32
CA GLY A 234 -52.53 22.43 21.45
C GLY A 234 -52.17 21.11 22.16
N THR A 235 -52.71 20.85 23.35
CA THR A 235 -52.41 19.65 24.13
C THR A 235 -52.98 18.38 23.49
N ARG A 236 -54.26 18.39 23.06
CA ARG A 236 -54.88 17.25 22.38
C ARG A 236 -54.17 16.92 21.04
N LEU A 237 -53.78 17.95 20.30
CA LEU A 237 -53.09 17.79 19.06
C LEU A 237 -51.71 17.15 19.30
N ALA A 238 -51.00 17.55 20.36
CA ALA A 238 -49.70 16.97 20.70
C ALA A 238 -49.83 15.47 21.04
N ASP A 239 -50.81 15.10 21.88
CA ASP A 239 -51.06 13.69 22.22
C ASP A 239 -51.43 12.84 20.99
N SER A 240 -52.23 13.39 20.08
CA SER A 240 -52.58 12.70 18.83
C SER A 240 -51.41 12.57 17.87
N VAL A 241 -50.53 13.58 17.80
CA VAL A 241 -49.27 13.55 17.03
C VAL A 241 -48.31 12.49 17.60
N GLU A 242 -48.11 12.46 18.93
CA GLU A 242 -47.28 11.47 19.59
C GLU A 242 -47.78 10.04 19.36
N THR A 243 -49.11 9.83 19.48
CA THR A 243 -49.76 8.54 19.20
C THR A 243 -49.54 8.12 17.76
N ALA A 244 -49.69 9.03 16.79
CA ALA A 244 -49.47 8.73 15.38
C ALA A 244 -48.01 8.37 15.08
N LEU A 245 -47.08 9.14 15.63
CA LEU A 245 -45.64 8.91 15.48
C LEU A 245 -45.22 7.58 16.10
N GLY A 246 -45.80 7.21 17.23
CA GLY A 246 -45.52 5.91 17.90
C GLY A 246 -46.04 4.72 17.10
N LEU A 247 -47.15 4.85 16.36
CA LEU A 247 -47.73 3.78 15.52
C LEU A 247 -46.95 3.58 14.20
N SER A 248 -46.47 4.66 13.64
CA SER A 248 -45.88 4.69 12.27
C SER A 248 -44.37 4.80 12.25
N GLU A 249 -43.70 4.49 13.35
CA GLU A 249 -42.23 4.59 13.48
C GLU A 249 -41.70 6.01 13.14
N GLY A 250 -42.46 7.04 13.54
CA GLY A 250 -42.01 8.43 13.44
C GLY A 250 -42.53 9.21 12.26
N LEU A 251 -43.58 8.74 11.54
CA LEU A 251 -44.23 9.45 10.44
C LEU A 251 -45.65 9.86 10.81
N LEU A 252 -46.03 11.05 10.40
CA LEU A 252 -47.41 11.56 10.51
C LEU A 252 -47.87 12.18 9.19
N PHE A 253 -48.99 11.75 8.68
CA PHE A 253 -49.68 12.40 7.57
C PHE A 253 -50.85 13.20 8.08
N VAL A 254 -50.97 14.45 7.62
CA VAL A 254 -52.07 15.33 7.93
C VAL A 254 -52.79 15.69 6.63
N ASP A 255 -54.02 15.19 6.50
CA ASP A 255 -54.85 15.41 5.32
C ASP A 255 -56.02 16.36 5.66
N PRO A 256 -56.17 17.49 4.95
CA PRO A 256 -57.35 18.28 5.02
C PRO A 256 -58.58 17.47 4.54
N ALA A 257 -59.70 17.51 5.31
CA ALA A 257 -60.90 16.76 4.98
C ALA A 257 -61.58 17.31 3.73
N ASP A 258 -61.43 18.62 3.50
CA ASP A 258 -61.87 19.35 2.32
C ASP A 258 -60.69 19.47 1.33
N LYS A 259 -60.82 19.98 0.15
CA LYS A 259 -59.73 20.04 -0.84
C LYS A 259 -58.47 20.76 -0.29
N GLY A 260 -57.36 20.02 -0.19
CA GLY A 260 -56.05 20.52 0.22
C GLY A 260 -54.93 19.50 -0.02
N GLU A 261 -53.66 19.96 -0.02
CA GLU A 261 -52.50 19.06 -0.15
C GLU A 261 -52.21 18.40 1.18
N ARG A 262 -51.80 17.12 1.11
CA ARG A 262 -51.32 16.34 2.25
C ARG A 262 -50.08 17.00 2.84
N ILE A 263 -50.03 17.23 4.14
CA ILE A 263 -48.84 17.65 4.88
C ILE A 263 -48.23 16.41 5.52
N ILE A 264 -46.92 16.22 5.33
CA ILE A 264 -46.21 15.08 5.87
C ILE A 264 -45.19 15.58 6.88
N PHE A 265 -45.25 15.02 8.08
CA PHE A 265 -44.29 15.27 9.16
C PHE A 265 -43.49 14.01 9.50
N SER A 266 -42.29 14.21 9.94
CA SER A 266 -41.46 13.11 10.43
C SER A 266 -40.65 13.52 11.66
N SER A 267 -40.72 12.69 12.70
CA SER A 267 -39.87 12.81 13.88
C SER A 267 -38.51 12.15 13.68
N ARG A 268 -38.35 11.37 12.60
CA ARG A 268 -37.11 10.78 12.13
C ARG A 268 -36.73 11.38 10.78
N PHE A 269 -35.49 11.22 10.37
CA PHE A 269 -35.04 11.59 9.03
C PHE A 269 -35.63 10.63 8.00
N ALA A 270 -36.82 10.93 7.52
CA ALA A 270 -37.55 10.09 6.57
C ALA A 270 -38.00 10.89 5.36
N CYS A 271 -37.84 10.33 4.16
CA CYS A 271 -38.37 10.89 2.93
C CYS A 271 -39.83 10.45 2.75
N PRO A 272 -40.79 11.41 2.68
CA PRO A 272 -42.19 11.08 2.55
C PRO A 272 -42.55 10.42 1.22
N VAL A 273 -41.79 10.69 0.15
CA VAL A 273 -42.06 10.21 -1.20
C VAL A 273 -41.52 8.78 -1.42
N SER A 274 -40.28 8.51 -1.02
CA SER A 274 -39.62 7.22 -1.29
C SER A 274 -39.67 6.24 -0.15
N GLY A 275 -40.04 6.68 1.06
CA GLY A 275 -39.94 5.87 2.26
C GLY A 275 -38.50 5.62 2.77
N PHE A 276 -37.52 6.29 2.17
CA PHE A 276 -36.15 6.22 2.63
C PHE A 276 -36.00 6.85 4.03
N THR A 277 -35.45 6.14 4.98
CA THR A 277 -35.29 6.58 6.37
C THR A 277 -33.88 6.46 6.83
N ILE A 278 -33.43 7.39 7.67
CA ILE A 278 -32.17 7.31 8.41
C ILE A 278 -32.54 7.31 9.89
N ASP A 279 -32.24 6.22 10.59
CA ASP A 279 -32.65 6.05 11.99
C ASP A 279 -31.92 7.04 12.91
N GLU A 280 -30.62 7.11 12.83
CA GLU A 280 -29.78 8.00 13.63
C GLU A 280 -28.58 8.48 12.81
N ILE A 281 -28.24 9.77 12.93
CA ILE A 281 -27.05 10.34 12.32
C ILE A 281 -25.96 10.45 13.38
N GLU A 282 -25.19 9.37 13.54
CA GLU A 282 -24.07 9.27 14.46
C GLU A 282 -22.75 9.00 13.72
N PRO A 283 -21.58 9.25 14.34
CA PRO A 283 -20.29 8.99 13.69
C PRO A 283 -20.09 7.55 13.21
N ARG A 284 -20.73 6.55 13.85
CA ARG A 284 -20.68 5.14 13.44
C ARG A 284 -21.37 4.88 12.09
N LEU A 285 -22.36 5.69 11.69
CA LEU A 285 -23.04 5.62 10.39
C LEU A 285 -22.05 5.84 9.24
N PHE A 286 -21.04 6.65 9.44
CA PHE A 286 -20.03 6.99 8.44
C PHE A 286 -18.79 6.08 8.49
N SER A 287 -18.79 5.02 9.28
CA SER A 287 -17.67 4.09 9.41
C SER A 287 -17.84 2.89 8.51
N PHE A 288 -16.95 2.73 7.54
CA PHE A 288 -16.90 1.52 6.72
C PHE A 288 -16.25 0.31 7.44
N ASN A 289 -15.69 0.52 8.65
CA ASN A 289 -15.18 -0.56 9.53
C ASN A 289 -16.23 -1.04 10.54
N ASN A 290 -17.43 -0.44 10.55
CA ASN A 290 -18.52 -0.80 11.45
C ASN A 290 -19.71 -1.30 10.62
N PRO A 291 -20.34 -2.43 10.96
CA PRO A 291 -21.51 -2.96 10.24
C PRO A 291 -22.69 -1.98 10.13
N PHE A 292 -22.74 -0.99 11.03
CA PHE A 292 -23.78 0.05 11.01
C PHE A 292 -23.68 0.96 9.80
N GLY A 293 -22.45 1.30 9.35
CA GLY A 293 -22.21 2.19 8.21
C GLY A 293 -21.66 1.50 6.96
N ALA A 294 -21.05 0.32 7.11
CA ALA A 294 -20.43 -0.42 6.02
C ALA A 294 -21.45 -0.94 5.01
N CYS A 295 -21.11 -0.91 3.73
CA CYS A 295 -21.89 -1.57 2.68
C CYS A 295 -22.02 -3.08 3.00
N PRO A 296 -23.24 -3.64 3.10
CA PRO A 296 -23.44 -5.03 3.53
C PRO A 296 -23.01 -6.06 2.46
N VAL A 297 -22.74 -5.62 1.23
CA VAL A 297 -22.37 -6.50 0.11
C VAL A 297 -20.85 -6.72 0.05
N CYS A 298 -20.06 -5.70 0.41
CA CYS A 298 -18.59 -5.77 0.40
C CYS A 298 -17.99 -5.58 1.80
N ASP A 299 -18.80 -5.57 2.86
CA ASP A 299 -18.35 -5.36 4.26
C ASP A 299 -17.42 -4.15 4.42
N GLY A 300 -17.69 -3.07 3.69
CA GLY A 300 -16.90 -1.83 3.72
C GLY A 300 -15.57 -1.88 2.98
N LEU A 301 -15.29 -2.92 2.20
CA LEU A 301 -14.06 -3.01 1.39
C LEU A 301 -14.11 -2.12 0.15
N GLY A 302 -15.30 -1.83 -0.38
CA GLY A 302 -15.50 -1.07 -1.62
C GLY A 302 -15.26 -1.89 -2.88
N SER A 303 -14.68 -3.06 -2.76
CA SER A 303 -14.36 -3.95 -3.87
C SER A 303 -14.72 -5.39 -3.55
N LYS A 304 -14.86 -6.20 -4.58
CA LYS A 304 -15.04 -7.64 -4.48
C LYS A 304 -13.92 -8.34 -5.24
N LEU A 305 -13.39 -9.40 -4.63
CA LEU A 305 -12.55 -10.36 -5.33
C LEU A 305 -13.45 -11.31 -6.12
N TYR A 306 -13.16 -11.50 -7.38
CA TYR A 306 -13.83 -12.46 -8.24
C TYR A 306 -12.80 -13.23 -9.06
N PHE A 307 -13.13 -14.47 -9.45
CA PHE A 307 -12.30 -15.22 -10.38
C PHE A 307 -12.52 -14.67 -11.79
N ASP A 308 -11.43 -14.14 -12.35
CA ASP A 308 -11.48 -13.41 -13.60
C ASP A 308 -11.47 -14.40 -14.79
N PRO A 309 -12.51 -14.40 -15.65
CA PRO A 309 -12.54 -15.24 -16.84
C PRO A 309 -11.33 -15.09 -17.75
N GLU A 310 -10.76 -13.87 -17.88
CA GLU A 310 -9.57 -13.61 -18.70
C GLU A 310 -8.31 -14.23 -18.08
N MET A 311 -8.23 -14.29 -16.74
CA MET A 311 -7.13 -14.96 -16.06
C MET A 311 -7.29 -16.48 -16.05
N VAL A 312 -8.53 -16.99 -16.06
CA VAL A 312 -8.84 -18.42 -16.17
C VAL A 312 -8.54 -18.93 -17.59
N VAL A 313 -8.82 -18.12 -18.64
CA VAL A 313 -8.50 -18.41 -20.04
C VAL A 313 -7.64 -17.29 -20.62
N PRO A 314 -6.33 -17.27 -20.33
CA PRO A 314 -5.44 -16.19 -20.71
C PRO A 314 -5.08 -16.16 -22.20
N ASP A 315 -5.20 -17.29 -22.90
CA ASP A 315 -4.91 -17.43 -24.33
C ASP A 315 -6.09 -18.09 -25.05
N GLU A 316 -6.89 -17.26 -25.69
CA GLU A 316 -8.08 -17.71 -26.44
C GLU A 316 -7.76 -18.49 -27.73
N LYS A 317 -6.50 -18.47 -28.16
CA LYS A 317 -6.03 -19.26 -29.32
C LYS A 317 -5.77 -20.73 -28.97
N LYS A 318 -5.62 -21.05 -27.68
CA LYS A 318 -5.48 -22.42 -27.21
C LYS A 318 -6.83 -23.15 -27.26
N SER A 319 -6.78 -24.44 -27.57
CA SER A 319 -7.94 -25.33 -27.44
C SER A 319 -8.06 -25.85 -25.99
N LEU A 320 -9.25 -26.37 -25.63
CA LEU A 320 -9.46 -26.99 -24.31
C LEU A 320 -8.46 -28.13 -24.05
N ARG A 321 -8.20 -28.94 -25.07
CA ARG A 321 -7.20 -30.03 -25.01
C ARG A 321 -5.77 -29.48 -24.96
N GLY A 322 -5.52 -28.32 -25.54
CA GLY A 322 -4.26 -27.59 -25.51
C GLY A 322 -4.03 -26.75 -24.23
N GLY A 323 -4.91 -26.90 -23.24
CA GLY A 323 -4.76 -26.22 -21.94
C GLY A 323 -5.25 -24.76 -21.92
N ALA A 324 -6.30 -24.43 -22.67
CA ALA A 324 -6.91 -23.10 -22.64
C ALA A 324 -7.34 -22.69 -21.21
N ILE A 325 -7.83 -23.63 -20.39
CA ILE A 325 -8.22 -23.39 -19.00
C ILE A 325 -6.97 -23.50 -18.11
N ALA A 326 -6.34 -22.40 -17.82
CA ALA A 326 -5.05 -22.33 -17.13
C ALA A 326 -5.02 -23.00 -15.74
N PRO A 327 -6.04 -22.87 -14.85
CA PRO A 327 -6.05 -23.53 -13.55
C PRO A 327 -6.09 -25.06 -13.65
N TRP A 328 -6.52 -25.63 -14.81
CA TRP A 328 -6.60 -27.07 -15.03
C TRP A 328 -5.50 -27.62 -15.95
N ALA A 329 -4.78 -26.74 -16.67
CA ALA A 329 -3.79 -27.12 -17.70
C ALA A 329 -2.63 -27.97 -17.14
N ASN A 330 -2.17 -27.71 -15.93
CA ASN A 330 -1.06 -28.40 -15.27
C ASN A 330 -1.53 -29.42 -14.20
N SER A 331 -2.83 -29.73 -14.17
CA SER A 331 -3.35 -30.69 -13.21
C SER A 331 -2.97 -32.13 -13.64
N SER A 332 -2.33 -32.86 -12.76
CA SER A 332 -2.07 -34.31 -12.95
C SER A 332 -3.34 -35.16 -12.89
N SER A 333 -4.46 -34.57 -12.48
CA SER A 333 -5.75 -35.25 -12.39
C SER A 333 -6.44 -35.33 -13.74
N GLN A 334 -6.74 -36.53 -14.21
CA GLN A 334 -7.55 -36.74 -15.41
C GLN A 334 -9.02 -36.33 -15.25
N TYR A 335 -9.46 -36.04 -14.02
CA TYR A 335 -10.83 -35.69 -13.66
C TYR A 335 -11.37 -34.51 -14.50
N TYR A 336 -10.60 -33.45 -14.59
CA TYR A 336 -11.04 -32.22 -15.30
C TYR A 336 -11.17 -32.43 -16.80
N MET A 337 -10.25 -33.21 -17.39
CA MET A 337 -10.31 -33.54 -18.82
C MET A 337 -11.51 -34.43 -19.15
N GLN A 338 -11.79 -35.42 -18.31
CA GLN A 338 -12.95 -36.31 -18.45
C GLN A 338 -14.29 -35.57 -18.31
N ALA A 339 -14.32 -34.57 -17.40
CA ALA A 339 -15.49 -33.68 -17.29
C ALA A 339 -15.72 -32.87 -18.57
N LEU A 340 -14.66 -32.28 -19.15
CA LEU A 340 -14.73 -31.55 -20.42
C LEU A 340 -15.10 -32.46 -21.59
N GLU A 341 -14.63 -33.69 -21.61
CA GLU A 341 -15.04 -34.71 -22.63
C GLU A 341 -16.53 -35.07 -22.52
N SER A 342 -17.02 -35.15 -21.30
CA SER A 342 -18.46 -35.41 -21.08
C SER A 342 -19.33 -34.24 -21.53
N LEU A 343 -18.90 -33.00 -21.26
CA LEU A 343 -19.53 -31.77 -21.74
C LEU A 343 -19.51 -31.70 -23.28
N SER A 344 -18.35 -31.99 -23.88
CA SER A 344 -18.17 -32.03 -25.33
C SER A 344 -19.16 -32.97 -26.01
N LYS A 345 -19.38 -34.17 -25.46
CA LYS A 345 -20.37 -35.14 -25.94
C LYS A 345 -21.81 -34.65 -25.77
N HIS A 346 -22.12 -34.02 -24.61
CA HIS A 346 -23.47 -33.54 -24.33
C HIS A 346 -23.86 -32.35 -25.20
N TYR A 347 -23.02 -31.35 -25.33
CA TYR A 347 -23.28 -30.11 -26.08
C TYR A 347 -22.77 -30.15 -27.54
N LYS A 348 -22.17 -31.27 -27.99
CA LYS A 348 -21.71 -31.51 -29.35
C LYS A 348 -20.70 -30.47 -29.87
N PHE A 349 -19.66 -30.18 -29.11
CA PHE A 349 -18.54 -29.32 -29.53
C PHE A 349 -17.21 -30.08 -29.49
N SER A 350 -16.19 -29.60 -30.22
CA SER A 350 -14.88 -30.25 -30.25
C SER A 350 -13.94 -29.62 -29.24
N LEU A 351 -13.19 -30.46 -28.47
CA LEU A 351 -12.16 -30.01 -27.53
C LEU A 351 -10.89 -29.47 -28.19
N THR A 352 -10.74 -29.67 -29.50
CA THR A 352 -9.60 -29.22 -30.30
C THR A 352 -9.82 -27.84 -30.94
N LEU A 353 -11.05 -27.32 -30.92
CA LEU A 353 -11.35 -25.96 -31.36
C LEU A 353 -10.67 -24.95 -30.43
N GLN A 354 -10.20 -23.85 -31.00
CA GLN A 354 -9.69 -22.74 -30.22
C GLN A 354 -10.79 -22.15 -29.33
N TRP A 355 -10.46 -21.68 -28.14
CA TRP A 355 -11.44 -21.11 -27.22
C TRP A 355 -12.29 -20.00 -27.87
N GLN A 356 -11.65 -19.09 -28.63
CA GLN A 356 -12.31 -18.00 -29.33
C GLN A 356 -13.34 -18.49 -30.37
N GLU A 357 -13.18 -19.70 -30.93
CA GLU A 357 -14.07 -20.32 -31.93
C GLU A 357 -15.28 -21.00 -31.30
N LEU A 358 -15.24 -21.26 -30.00
CA LEU A 358 -16.37 -21.86 -29.28
C LEU A 358 -17.53 -20.86 -29.19
N PRO A 359 -18.78 -21.29 -29.41
CA PRO A 359 -19.96 -20.46 -29.22
C PRO A 359 -19.98 -19.87 -27.78
N LYS A 360 -20.38 -18.59 -27.63
CA LYS A 360 -20.45 -17.91 -26.32
C LYS A 360 -21.20 -18.74 -25.27
N LYS A 361 -22.34 -19.34 -25.63
CA LYS A 361 -23.12 -20.21 -24.73
C LYS A 361 -22.28 -21.37 -24.17
N ILE A 362 -21.42 -21.97 -24.97
CA ILE A 362 -20.56 -23.08 -24.54
C ILE A 362 -19.46 -22.57 -23.64
N ARG A 363 -18.87 -21.44 -23.98
CA ARG A 363 -17.86 -20.77 -23.10
C ARG A 363 -18.44 -20.43 -21.73
N ASP A 364 -19.66 -19.87 -21.70
CA ASP A 364 -20.35 -19.52 -20.45
C ASP A 364 -20.66 -20.77 -19.61
N ILE A 365 -21.11 -21.86 -20.23
CA ILE A 365 -21.35 -23.16 -19.54
C ILE A 365 -20.05 -23.70 -18.94
N ILE A 366 -18.95 -23.66 -19.68
CA ILE A 366 -17.66 -24.14 -19.17
C ILE A 366 -17.19 -23.27 -17.99
N LEU A 367 -17.31 -21.97 -18.05
CA LEU A 367 -16.87 -21.06 -17.00
C LEU A 367 -17.79 -21.07 -15.77
N PHE A 368 -19.10 -20.93 -15.97
CA PHE A 368 -20.06 -20.66 -14.88
C PHE A 368 -20.98 -21.83 -14.56
N GLY A 369 -20.98 -22.89 -15.38
CA GLY A 369 -21.78 -24.08 -15.17
C GLY A 369 -23.03 -24.18 -16.05
N SER A 370 -23.70 -25.37 -16.00
CA SER A 370 -24.90 -25.70 -16.80
C SER A 370 -26.22 -25.21 -16.16
N GLY A 371 -26.16 -24.44 -15.05
CA GLY A 371 -27.35 -24.03 -14.31
C GLY A 371 -28.09 -25.24 -13.73
N GLU A 372 -29.38 -25.38 -14.03
CA GLU A 372 -30.21 -26.53 -13.57
C GLU A 372 -30.12 -27.73 -14.52
N GLU A 373 -29.51 -27.59 -15.69
CA GLU A 373 -29.40 -28.67 -16.69
C GLU A 373 -28.44 -29.75 -16.24
N ALA A 374 -28.93 -30.95 -16.05
CA ALA A 374 -28.15 -32.09 -15.65
C ALA A 374 -27.36 -32.71 -16.81
N VAL A 375 -26.05 -32.85 -16.65
CA VAL A 375 -25.10 -33.42 -17.58
C VAL A 375 -24.63 -34.77 -17.08
N THR A 376 -24.65 -35.82 -17.90
CA THR A 376 -24.08 -37.12 -17.55
C THR A 376 -22.58 -37.09 -17.76
N MET A 377 -21.83 -37.10 -16.68
CA MET A 377 -20.37 -37.13 -16.63
C MET A 377 -19.87 -38.54 -16.35
N SER A 378 -18.88 -38.99 -17.12
CA SER A 378 -18.26 -40.32 -17.01
C SER A 378 -16.81 -40.12 -16.54
N PHE A 379 -16.45 -40.79 -15.46
CA PHE A 379 -15.11 -40.75 -14.86
C PHE A 379 -14.51 -42.15 -14.81
N ASP A 380 -13.22 -42.24 -15.12
CA ASP A 380 -12.44 -43.47 -15.06
C ASP A 380 -11.11 -43.17 -14.37
N ASP A 381 -10.82 -43.84 -13.28
CA ASP A 381 -9.58 -43.70 -12.49
C ASP A 381 -8.53 -44.78 -12.82
N GLY A 382 -8.80 -45.60 -13.83
CA GLY A 382 -7.99 -46.77 -14.22
C GLY A 382 -8.29 -48.07 -13.42
N VAL A 383 -9.10 -47.96 -12.35
CA VAL A 383 -9.53 -49.08 -11.54
C VAL A 383 -11.05 -49.24 -11.55
N ARG A 384 -11.76 -48.09 -11.57
CA ARG A 384 -13.23 -48.04 -11.56
C ARG A 384 -13.74 -46.99 -12.53
N SER A 385 -14.76 -47.32 -13.30
CA SER A 385 -15.50 -46.38 -14.14
C SER A 385 -16.88 -46.16 -13.50
N TYR A 386 -17.24 -44.88 -13.30
CA TYR A 386 -18.56 -44.51 -12.77
C TYR A 386 -19.16 -43.35 -13.59
N LYS A 387 -20.49 -43.29 -13.59
CA LYS A 387 -21.24 -42.22 -14.25
C LYS A 387 -22.04 -41.47 -13.17
N THR A 388 -22.08 -40.19 -13.28
CA THR A 388 -22.91 -39.30 -12.45
C THR A 388 -23.69 -38.36 -13.30
N THR A 389 -24.98 -38.16 -13.04
CA THR A 389 -25.84 -37.19 -13.74
C THR A 389 -26.19 -36.08 -12.77
N LYS A 390 -25.59 -34.93 -12.96
CA LYS A 390 -25.82 -33.73 -12.14
C LYS A 390 -25.46 -32.48 -12.95
N PRO A 391 -25.94 -31.28 -12.55
CA PRO A 391 -25.47 -30.05 -13.17
C PRO A 391 -23.96 -29.95 -13.13
N PHE A 392 -23.36 -29.40 -14.19
CA PHE A 392 -21.94 -29.08 -14.23
C PHE A 392 -21.70 -27.78 -13.49
N GLU A 393 -20.81 -27.80 -12.53
CA GLU A 393 -20.55 -26.68 -11.61
C GLU A 393 -19.93 -25.45 -12.31
N GLY A 394 -19.14 -25.67 -13.39
CA GLY A 394 -18.34 -24.64 -14.02
C GLY A 394 -16.97 -24.44 -13.35
N VAL A 395 -16.02 -23.91 -14.12
CA VAL A 395 -14.63 -23.73 -13.67
C VAL A 395 -14.56 -22.69 -12.54
N ILE A 396 -15.18 -21.53 -12.76
CA ILE A 396 -15.15 -20.39 -11.81
C ILE A 396 -15.85 -20.76 -10.52
N THR A 397 -17.06 -21.32 -10.61
CA THR A 397 -17.84 -21.77 -9.43
C THR A 397 -17.09 -22.83 -8.62
N ASN A 398 -16.43 -23.77 -9.30
CA ASN A 398 -15.56 -24.76 -8.66
C ASN A 398 -14.38 -24.10 -7.92
N MET A 399 -13.73 -23.11 -8.54
CA MET A 399 -12.63 -22.38 -7.93
C MET A 399 -13.10 -21.58 -6.70
N GLU A 400 -14.25 -20.91 -6.77
CA GLU A 400 -14.87 -20.18 -5.65
C GLU A 400 -15.16 -21.10 -4.46
N ARG A 401 -15.79 -22.27 -4.73
CA ARG A 401 -16.06 -23.26 -3.70
C ARG A 401 -14.77 -23.78 -3.07
N ARG A 402 -13.79 -24.18 -3.88
CA ARG A 402 -12.48 -24.67 -3.39
C ARG A 402 -11.74 -23.61 -2.58
N PHE A 403 -11.77 -22.35 -3.01
CA PHE A 403 -11.14 -21.25 -2.28
C PHE A 403 -11.76 -21.03 -0.89
N ARG A 404 -13.08 -21.22 -0.78
CA ARG A 404 -13.84 -21.09 0.46
C ARG A 404 -13.60 -22.28 1.41
N GLU A 405 -13.58 -23.49 0.87
CA GLU A 405 -13.56 -24.75 1.64
C GLU A 405 -12.16 -25.25 2.01
N THR A 406 -11.11 -24.72 1.36
CA THR A 406 -9.74 -25.20 1.60
C THR A 406 -9.15 -24.67 2.90
N ASP A 407 -8.53 -25.57 3.69
CA ASP A 407 -7.71 -25.20 4.85
C ASP A 407 -6.23 -24.98 4.46
N SER A 408 -5.84 -25.38 3.25
CA SER A 408 -4.48 -25.26 2.76
C SER A 408 -4.18 -23.83 2.30
N SER A 409 -3.25 -23.16 2.97
CA SER A 409 -2.76 -21.83 2.59
C SER A 409 -2.14 -21.83 1.18
N TRP A 410 -1.46 -22.92 0.79
CA TRP A 410 -0.87 -23.07 -0.54
C TRP A 410 -1.94 -23.13 -1.64
N VAL A 411 -3.00 -23.92 -1.44
CA VAL A 411 -4.12 -24.02 -2.42
C VAL A 411 -4.81 -22.67 -2.55
N ARG A 412 -5.02 -21.96 -1.43
CA ARG A 412 -5.63 -20.62 -1.43
C ARG A 412 -4.76 -19.61 -2.16
N GLU A 413 -3.44 -19.65 -1.97
CA GLU A 413 -2.49 -18.78 -2.69
C GLU A 413 -2.47 -19.11 -4.19
N GLU A 414 -2.46 -20.38 -4.58
CA GLU A 414 -2.50 -20.79 -6.00
C GLU A 414 -3.80 -20.33 -6.69
N LEU A 415 -4.95 -20.50 -6.04
CA LEU A 415 -6.23 -20.03 -6.58
C LEU A 415 -6.32 -18.51 -6.64
N SER A 416 -5.74 -17.79 -5.68
CA SER A 416 -5.77 -16.32 -5.67
C SER A 416 -5.08 -15.68 -6.88
N ARG A 417 -4.20 -16.41 -7.57
CA ARG A 417 -3.55 -15.95 -8.81
C ARG A 417 -4.52 -15.75 -9.99
N PHE A 418 -5.74 -16.28 -9.87
CA PHE A 418 -6.78 -16.14 -10.88
C PHE A 418 -7.88 -15.16 -10.46
N GLN A 419 -7.65 -14.40 -9.40
CA GLN A 419 -8.59 -13.41 -8.90
C GLN A 419 -8.19 -12.01 -9.33
N SER A 420 -9.17 -11.25 -9.76
CA SER A 420 -9.11 -9.80 -9.98
C SER A 420 -10.05 -9.09 -9.01
N THR A 421 -9.85 -7.79 -8.88
CA THR A 421 -10.65 -6.93 -8.00
C THR A 421 -11.57 -6.07 -8.86
N SER A 422 -12.86 -6.06 -8.56
CA SER A 422 -13.82 -5.13 -9.17
C SER A 422 -14.45 -4.21 -8.13
N PRO A 423 -14.82 -2.97 -8.47
CA PRO A 423 -15.64 -2.14 -7.59
C PRO A 423 -16.92 -2.87 -7.19
N CYS A 424 -17.33 -2.73 -5.94
CA CYS A 424 -18.58 -3.33 -5.46
C CYS A 424 -19.78 -2.66 -6.16
N GLU A 425 -20.61 -3.42 -6.87
CA GLU A 425 -21.77 -2.92 -7.62
C GLU A 425 -22.81 -2.21 -6.73
N ALA A 426 -22.96 -2.66 -5.47
CA ALA A 426 -23.94 -2.10 -4.56
C ALA A 426 -23.57 -0.71 -4.03
N CYS A 427 -22.29 -0.44 -3.80
CA CYS A 427 -21.81 0.86 -3.32
C CYS A 427 -20.95 1.61 -4.33
N ASN A 428 -20.74 1.07 -5.54
CA ASN A 428 -19.89 1.65 -6.59
C ASN A 428 -18.48 2.04 -6.08
N GLY A 429 -17.91 1.21 -5.21
CA GLY A 429 -16.59 1.46 -4.62
C GLY A 429 -16.60 2.36 -3.37
N LEU A 430 -17.70 3.01 -3.02
CA LEU A 430 -17.79 4.02 -1.95
C LEU A 430 -17.79 3.45 -0.52
N ARG A 431 -17.76 2.13 -0.33
CA ARG A 431 -17.59 1.40 0.96
C ARG A 431 -18.76 1.52 1.95
N LEU A 432 -19.63 2.51 1.82
CA LEU A 432 -20.68 2.89 2.78
C LEU A 432 -22.08 2.50 2.30
N LYS A 433 -23.02 2.43 3.25
CA LYS A 433 -24.44 2.28 2.99
C LYS A 433 -25.03 3.51 2.33
N PRO A 434 -26.18 3.38 1.59
CA PRO A 434 -26.89 4.51 1.00
C PRO A 434 -27.29 5.59 2.02
N GLU A 435 -27.62 5.21 3.26
CA GLU A 435 -28.00 6.12 4.34
C GLU A 435 -26.87 7.06 4.73
N ALA A 436 -25.64 6.54 4.80
CA ALA A 436 -24.45 7.35 5.07
C ALA A 436 -24.12 8.29 3.90
N LEU A 437 -24.28 7.81 2.66
CA LEU A 437 -24.01 8.58 1.44
C LEU A 437 -25.09 9.64 1.17
N ALA A 438 -26.26 9.49 1.77
CA ALA A 438 -27.34 10.46 1.68
C ALA A 438 -27.09 11.73 2.50
N VAL A 439 -26.18 11.69 3.49
CA VAL A 439 -25.83 12.86 4.31
C VAL A 439 -24.75 13.68 3.59
N LYS A 440 -24.99 14.97 3.42
CA LYS A 440 -24.10 15.87 2.67
C LYS A 440 -23.74 17.13 3.46
N ILE A 441 -22.53 17.64 3.20
CA ILE A 441 -22.08 18.97 3.62
C ILE A 441 -21.73 19.74 2.37
N ASN A 442 -22.34 20.90 2.17
CA ASN A 442 -22.15 21.72 0.96
C ASN A 442 -22.30 20.90 -0.35
N GLY A 443 -23.32 20.02 -0.41
CA GLY A 443 -23.65 19.22 -1.57
C GLY A 443 -22.84 17.91 -1.76
N LEU A 444 -21.77 17.68 -0.99
CA LEU A 444 -20.92 16.50 -1.08
C LEU A 444 -21.13 15.55 0.10
N ASN A 445 -21.11 14.25 -0.16
CA ASN A 445 -21.11 13.23 0.86
C ASN A 445 -19.67 12.91 1.32
N ILE A 446 -19.53 12.16 2.42
CA ILE A 446 -18.23 11.86 3.02
C ILE A 446 -17.30 11.08 2.05
N ALA A 447 -17.83 10.16 1.26
CA ALA A 447 -17.04 9.41 0.30
C ALA A 447 -16.48 10.32 -0.80
N GLN A 448 -17.29 11.23 -1.35
CA GLN A 448 -16.84 12.21 -2.34
C GLN A 448 -15.75 13.14 -1.79
N VAL A 449 -15.85 13.55 -0.52
CA VAL A 449 -14.82 14.37 0.13
C VAL A 449 -13.52 13.58 0.30
N THR A 450 -13.59 12.27 0.55
CA THR A 450 -12.37 11.44 0.67
C THR A 450 -11.69 11.14 -0.67
N GLU A 451 -12.40 11.28 -1.79
CA GLU A 451 -11.79 11.18 -3.14
C GLU A 451 -10.93 12.40 -3.52
N PHE A 452 -11.08 13.51 -2.81
CA PHE A 452 -10.20 14.65 -3.02
C PHE A 452 -8.74 14.30 -2.72
N SER A 453 -7.84 14.87 -3.51
CA SER A 453 -6.43 14.92 -3.11
C SER A 453 -6.27 15.74 -1.83
N ILE A 454 -5.19 15.51 -1.09
CA ILE A 454 -4.89 16.23 0.16
C ILE A 454 -4.91 17.74 -0.07
N LEU A 455 -4.39 18.21 -1.22
CA LEU A 455 -4.43 19.62 -1.60
C LEU A 455 -5.86 20.11 -1.82
N GLN A 456 -6.64 19.38 -2.64
CA GLN A 456 -8.04 19.73 -2.93
C GLN A 456 -8.90 19.71 -1.65
N ALA A 457 -8.65 18.73 -0.77
CA ALA A 457 -9.32 18.64 0.52
C ALA A 457 -9.00 19.87 1.39
N ALA A 458 -7.73 20.29 1.47
CA ALA A 458 -7.33 21.47 2.22
C ALA A 458 -8.01 22.75 1.69
N GLU A 459 -8.02 22.94 0.37
CA GLU A 459 -8.70 24.06 -0.29
C GLU A 459 -10.22 24.03 0.00
N TRP A 460 -10.86 22.86 -0.09
CA TRP A 460 -12.28 22.69 0.17
C TRP A 460 -12.66 22.99 1.62
N PHE A 461 -11.90 22.49 2.61
CA PHE A 461 -12.17 22.75 4.03
C PHE A 461 -11.96 24.22 4.43
N GLN A 462 -10.96 24.89 3.85
CA GLN A 462 -10.76 26.32 4.06
C GLN A 462 -11.94 27.12 3.49
N ALA A 463 -12.40 26.81 2.27
CA ALA A 463 -13.55 27.45 1.64
C ALA A 463 -14.88 27.12 2.34
N LEU A 464 -14.99 25.95 2.97
CA LEU A 464 -16.20 25.50 3.67
C LEU A 464 -16.60 26.46 4.79
N THR A 465 -15.64 26.97 5.55
CA THR A 465 -15.89 27.87 6.69
C THR A 465 -16.72 29.08 6.31
N ALA A 466 -16.55 29.61 5.09
CA ALA A 466 -17.33 30.76 4.62
C ALA A 466 -18.80 30.40 4.27
N LYS A 467 -19.07 29.13 3.97
CA LYS A 467 -20.40 28.65 3.52
C LYS A 467 -21.27 28.11 4.65
N LEU A 468 -20.76 27.98 5.86
CA LEU A 468 -21.48 27.47 7.02
C LEU A 468 -22.28 28.60 7.69
N THR A 469 -23.46 28.25 8.24
CA THR A 469 -24.24 29.12 9.13
C THR A 469 -23.48 29.37 10.43
N VAL A 470 -23.88 30.42 11.18
CA VAL A 470 -23.25 30.76 12.48
C VAL A 470 -23.24 29.55 13.42
N LYS A 471 -24.40 28.90 13.60
CA LYS A 471 -24.54 27.69 14.44
C LYS A 471 -23.63 26.53 13.98
N GLN A 472 -23.55 26.29 12.66
CA GLN A 472 -22.68 25.24 12.12
C GLN A 472 -21.20 25.57 12.32
N LYS A 473 -20.80 26.86 12.22
CA LYS A 473 -19.43 27.30 12.48
C LYS A 473 -19.02 27.03 13.93
N ASP A 474 -19.86 27.36 14.88
CA ASP A 474 -19.58 27.14 16.31
C ASP A 474 -19.38 25.66 16.63
N ILE A 475 -20.18 24.77 16.03
CA ILE A 475 -20.08 23.33 16.18
C ILE A 475 -18.82 22.78 15.50
N ALA A 476 -18.53 23.23 14.28
CA ALA A 476 -17.49 22.67 13.42
C ALA A 476 -16.10 23.23 13.69
N GLN A 477 -15.96 24.38 14.33
CA GLN A 477 -14.69 25.13 14.47
C GLN A 477 -13.51 24.28 14.94
N ARG A 478 -13.70 23.53 16.03
CA ARG A 478 -12.63 22.68 16.60
C ARG A 478 -12.29 21.50 15.65
N ILE A 479 -13.31 20.89 15.05
CA ILE A 479 -13.13 19.77 14.12
C ILE A 479 -12.40 20.23 12.86
N LEU A 480 -12.79 21.35 12.27
CA LEU A 480 -12.17 21.92 11.08
C LEU A 480 -10.73 22.35 11.35
N LYS A 481 -10.42 22.84 12.55
CA LYS A 481 -9.03 23.15 12.94
C LYS A 481 -8.17 21.91 12.85
N GLU A 482 -8.58 20.81 13.50
CA GLU A 482 -7.84 19.54 13.52
C GLU A 482 -7.64 18.96 12.11
N ILE A 483 -8.70 18.99 11.26
CA ILE A 483 -8.62 18.53 9.87
C ILE A 483 -7.60 19.37 9.08
N ASN A 484 -7.69 20.71 9.17
CA ASN A 484 -6.82 21.61 8.41
C ASN A 484 -5.36 21.49 8.84
N GLU A 485 -5.08 21.34 10.15
CA GLU A 485 -3.73 21.12 10.66
C GLU A 485 -3.13 19.81 10.10
N ARG A 486 -3.86 18.68 10.16
CA ARG A 486 -3.40 17.40 9.61
C ARG A 486 -3.19 17.43 8.11
N LEU A 487 -4.10 18.05 7.36
CA LEU A 487 -3.93 18.26 5.92
C LEU A 487 -2.72 19.14 5.61
N GLY A 488 -2.49 20.18 6.42
CA GLY A 488 -1.32 21.05 6.31
C GLY A 488 -0.01 20.29 6.52
N PHE A 489 0.06 19.38 7.50
CA PHE A 489 1.24 18.55 7.71
C PHE A 489 1.48 17.57 6.55
N LEU A 490 0.43 16.94 6.02
CA LEU A 490 0.56 16.07 4.84
C LEU A 490 1.06 16.83 3.61
N ASN A 491 0.59 18.06 3.40
CA ASN A 491 1.08 18.92 2.33
C ASN A 491 2.56 19.31 2.56
N SER A 492 2.98 19.56 3.80
CA SER A 492 4.37 19.95 4.11
C SER A 492 5.38 18.83 3.86
N VAL A 493 4.96 17.56 3.89
CA VAL A 493 5.83 16.40 3.58
C VAL A 493 5.71 15.94 2.12
N GLY A 494 5.10 16.73 1.23
CA GLY A 494 5.04 16.46 -0.22
C GLY A 494 4.05 15.36 -0.62
N LEU A 495 2.95 15.20 0.12
CA LEU A 495 1.90 14.19 -0.15
C LEU A 495 0.60 14.81 -0.70
N GLU A 496 0.67 16.02 -1.25
CA GLU A 496 -0.49 16.76 -1.75
C GLU A 496 -1.31 16.03 -2.82
N TYR A 497 -0.69 15.11 -3.55
CA TYR A 497 -1.31 14.35 -4.66
C TYR A 497 -2.10 13.11 -4.22
N LEU A 498 -1.90 12.61 -3.00
CA LEU A 498 -2.62 11.44 -2.49
C LEU A 498 -4.07 11.78 -2.19
N THR A 499 -4.99 10.83 -2.43
CA THR A 499 -6.38 10.94 -2.00
C THR A 499 -6.56 10.37 -0.59
N LEU A 500 -7.51 10.92 0.18
CA LEU A 500 -7.81 10.41 1.53
C LEU A 500 -8.39 8.99 1.51
N SER A 501 -9.04 8.59 0.40
CA SER A 501 -9.62 7.25 0.19
C SER A 501 -8.58 6.19 -0.18
N ARG A 502 -7.37 6.60 -0.61
CA ARG A 502 -6.33 5.67 -1.09
C ARG A 502 -5.98 4.63 -0.03
N GLY A 503 -6.05 3.36 -0.39
CA GLY A 503 -5.74 2.26 0.49
C GLY A 503 -4.26 2.21 0.90
N SER A 504 -3.98 2.00 2.18
CA SER A 504 -2.60 1.96 2.70
C SER A 504 -1.73 0.86 2.06
N ALA A 505 -2.33 -0.24 1.61
CA ALA A 505 -1.63 -1.33 0.94
C ALA A 505 -1.10 -0.95 -0.47
N THR A 506 -1.57 0.16 -1.06
CA THR A 506 -1.14 0.66 -2.37
C THR A 506 -0.09 1.75 -2.28
N LEU A 507 0.29 2.16 -1.07
CA LEU A 507 1.30 3.18 -0.83
C LEU A 507 2.71 2.62 -1.00
N SER A 508 3.61 3.42 -1.55
CA SER A 508 5.04 3.14 -1.50
C SER A 508 5.56 3.20 -0.05
N GLY A 509 6.73 2.60 0.19
CA GLY A 509 7.38 2.66 1.51
C GLY A 509 7.59 4.10 1.98
N GLY A 510 8.11 4.97 1.12
CA GLY A 510 8.33 6.38 1.42
C GLY A 510 7.03 7.17 1.65
N GLU A 511 5.96 6.93 0.87
CA GLU A 511 4.65 7.54 1.11
C GLU A 511 4.11 7.18 2.49
N SER A 512 4.15 5.90 2.85
CA SER A 512 3.69 5.41 4.15
C SER A 512 4.48 6.01 5.32
N GLN A 513 5.79 6.11 5.17
CA GLN A 513 6.69 6.72 6.15
C GLN A 513 6.38 8.20 6.37
N ARG A 514 6.20 8.98 5.28
CA ARG A 514 5.85 10.40 5.36
C ARG A 514 4.46 10.64 5.96
N ILE A 515 3.48 9.76 5.71
CA ILE A 515 2.17 9.83 6.39
C ILE A 515 2.35 9.69 7.90
N ARG A 516 3.18 8.76 8.37
CA ARG A 516 3.47 8.59 9.80
C ARG A 516 4.19 9.80 10.37
N LEU A 517 5.18 10.33 9.66
CA LEU A 517 5.89 11.54 10.07
C LEU A 517 4.92 12.72 10.23
N ALA A 518 4.06 12.96 9.25
CA ALA A 518 3.04 14.01 9.31
C ALA A 518 2.07 13.82 10.50
N SER A 519 1.65 12.59 10.79
CA SER A 519 0.78 12.27 11.93
C SER A 519 1.47 12.53 13.26
N GLN A 520 2.77 12.22 13.37
CA GLN A 520 3.54 12.47 14.61
C GLN A 520 3.79 13.97 14.87
N ILE A 521 4.06 14.74 13.81
CA ILE A 521 4.19 16.21 13.93
C ILE A 521 2.85 16.81 14.39
N GLY A 522 1.74 16.31 13.86
CA GLY A 522 0.39 16.71 14.25
C GLY A 522 0.05 16.44 15.72
N SER A 523 0.74 15.50 16.38
CA SER A 523 0.55 15.21 17.80
C SER A 523 1.08 16.29 18.73
N GLY A 524 1.98 17.20 18.24
CA GLY A 524 2.56 18.29 19.01
C GLY A 524 3.44 17.83 20.18
N LEU A 525 3.95 16.61 20.16
CA LEU A 525 4.82 16.07 21.22
C LEU A 525 6.15 16.83 21.27
N THR A 526 6.62 17.12 22.47
CA THR A 526 7.89 17.79 22.75
C THR A 526 8.77 16.96 23.67
N GLY A 527 10.09 17.11 23.56
CA GLY A 527 11.05 16.37 24.38
C GLY A 527 11.19 14.88 24.01
N VAL A 528 10.76 14.48 22.81
CA VAL A 528 10.80 13.11 22.29
C VAL A 528 12.04 12.90 21.44
N LEU A 529 12.54 11.65 21.39
CA LEU A 529 13.55 11.20 20.44
C LEU A 529 12.85 10.58 19.23
N TYR A 530 12.93 11.22 18.07
CA TYR A 530 12.49 10.65 16.80
C TYR A 530 13.66 9.96 16.10
N VAL A 531 13.47 8.70 15.70
CA VAL A 531 14.46 7.94 14.93
C VAL A 531 13.83 7.60 13.57
N LEU A 532 14.41 8.11 12.49
CA LEU A 532 13.90 7.97 11.12
C LEU A 532 14.89 7.19 10.25
N ASP A 533 14.33 6.29 9.41
CA ASP A 533 15.10 5.49 8.45
C ASP A 533 14.89 6.04 7.04
N GLU A 534 15.90 6.72 6.49
CA GLU A 534 15.94 7.23 5.12
C GLU A 534 14.65 7.93 4.66
N PRO A 535 14.20 8.99 5.34
CA PRO A 535 12.92 9.64 5.03
C PRO A 535 12.87 10.35 3.67
N SER A 536 14.01 10.60 3.02
CA SER A 536 14.13 11.19 1.67
C SER A 536 13.83 10.21 0.54
N ILE A 537 13.62 8.93 0.83
CA ILE A 537 13.40 7.89 -0.19
C ILE A 537 12.24 8.21 -1.12
N GLY A 538 12.47 8.05 -2.44
CA GLY A 538 11.47 8.24 -3.48
C GLY A 538 11.03 9.71 -3.64
N LEU A 539 11.79 10.66 -3.10
CA LEU A 539 11.54 12.07 -3.26
C LEU A 539 12.35 12.68 -4.41
N HIS A 540 11.67 13.50 -5.20
CA HIS A 540 12.35 14.45 -6.05
C HIS A 540 13.02 15.54 -5.18
N GLN A 541 14.15 16.13 -5.62
CA GLN A 541 14.90 17.13 -4.85
C GLN A 541 14.03 18.30 -4.37
N ARG A 542 13.08 18.74 -5.19
CA ARG A 542 12.10 19.77 -4.80
C ARG A 542 11.28 19.40 -3.56
N ASP A 543 10.90 18.14 -3.46
CA ASP A 543 10.06 17.64 -2.36
C ASP A 543 10.93 17.34 -1.13
N ASN A 544 12.22 17.03 -1.34
CA ASN A 544 13.21 16.82 -0.27
C ASN A 544 13.45 18.12 0.53
N ASP A 545 13.52 19.28 -0.12
CA ASP A 545 13.62 20.59 0.56
C ASP A 545 12.47 20.81 1.56
N ARG A 546 11.25 20.37 1.22
CA ARG A 546 10.07 20.47 2.10
C ARG A 546 10.16 19.52 3.30
N LEU A 547 10.65 18.29 3.05
CA LEU A 547 10.88 17.32 4.10
C LEU A 547 11.92 17.83 5.10
N LEU A 548 13.05 18.36 4.65
CA LEU A 548 14.09 18.90 5.50
C LEU A 548 13.57 20.05 6.37
N ALA A 549 12.83 21.00 5.79
CA ALA A 549 12.19 22.08 6.55
C ALA A 549 11.20 21.53 7.62
N THR A 550 10.57 20.38 7.35
CA THR A 550 9.66 19.70 8.27
C THR A 550 10.43 19.05 9.45
N LEU A 551 11.58 18.41 9.17
CA LEU A 551 12.46 17.84 10.18
C LEU A 551 13.08 18.92 11.08
N GLU A 552 13.51 20.03 10.49
CA GLU A 552 13.98 21.21 11.23
C GLU A 552 12.90 21.76 12.17
N ARG A 553 11.65 21.87 11.69
CA ARG A 553 10.52 22.27 12.52
C ARG A 553 10.27 21.29 13.68
N LEU A 554 10.40 19.97 13.44
CA LEU A 554 10.23 18.95 14.48
C LEU A 554 11.31 19.11 15.56
N ARG A 555 12.55 19.38 15.19
CA ARG A 555 13.66 19.75 16.08
C ARG A 555 13.34 21.02 16.87
N ASP A 556 12.91 22.07 16.19
CA ASP A 556 12.65 23.41 16.78
C ASP A 556 11.49 23.40 17.80
N LEU A 557 10.64 22.36 17.79
CA LEU A 557 9.66 22.08 18.83
C LEU A 557 10.29 21.49 20.11
N GLY A 558 11.62 21.36 20.19
CA GLY A 558 12.35 20.85 21.37
C GLY A 558 12.53 19.32 21.35
N ASN A 559 12.45 18.68 20.18
CA ASN A 559 12.68 17.25 20.02
C ASN A 559 14.10 16.96 19.55
N THR A 560 14.60 15.76 19.85
CA THR A 560 15.83 15.23 19.26
C THR A 560 15.44 14.40 18.03
N VAL A 561 16.03 14.71 16.87
CA VAL A 561 15.74 14.03 15.60
C VAL A 561 17.00 13.31 15.13
N LEU A 562 16.96 11.99 15.13
CA LEU A 562 18.04 11.12 14.68
C LEU A 562 17.62 10.50 13.33
N VAL A 563 18.39 10.73 12.28
CA VAL A 563 18.05 10.29 10.92
C VAL A 563 19.18 9.44 10.35
N VAL A 564 18.86 8.24 9.90
CA VAL A 564 19.76 7.47 9.04
C VAL A 564 19.55 7.95 7.62
N GLU A 565 20.59 8.51 6.97
CA GLU A 565 20.46 9.12 5.64
C GLU A 565 21.70 9.00 4.77
N HIS A 566 21.44 9.02 3.44
CA HIS A 566 22.46 9.02 2.40
C HIS A 566 22.37 10.21 1.45
N ASP A 567 21.29 10.99 1.55
CA ASP A 567 21.06 12.16 0.71
C ASP A 567 22.03 13.31 1.06
N GLU A 568 22.67 13.90 0.04
CA GLU A 568 23.65 14.96 0.20
C GLU A 568 23.07 16.19 0.91
N ASP A 569 21.85 16.60 0.56
CA ASP A 569 21.22 17.78 1.13
C ASP A 569 20.84 17.55 2.59
N ALA A 570 20.33 16.36 2.93
CA ALA A 570 20.03 15.99 4.31
C ALA A 570 21.30 16.00 5.20
N ILE A 571 22.40 15.45 4.69
CA ILE A 571 23.69 15.42 5.41
C ILE A 571 24.21 16.84 5.62
N ARG A 572 24.10 17.74 4.63
CA ARG A 572 24.55 19.13 4.74
C ARG A 572 23.71 20.00 5.66
N HIS A 573 22.41 19.69 5.82
CA HIS A 573 21.48 20.43 6.68
C HIS A 573 21.48 19.92 8.14
N ALA A 574 22.20 18.82 8.43
CA ALA A 574 22.32 18.31 9.81
C ALA A 574 23.02 19.30 10.74
N ASP A 575 22.58 19.36 12.00
CA ASP A 575 23.28 20.07 13.07
C ASP A 575 24.50 19.28 13.54
N TYR A 576 24.38 17.94 13.52
CA TYR A 576 25.46 17.02 13.92
C TYR A 576 25.48 15.81 12.99
N LEU A 577 26.67 15.34 12.66
CA LEU A 577 26.89 14.22 11.74
C LEU A 577 27.69 13.11 12.40
N ILE A 578 27.29 11.87 12.19
CA ILE A 578 28.00 10.66 12.59
C ILE A 578 28.20 9.81 11.34
N ASP A 579 29.44 9.57 10.95
CA ASP A 579 29.81 8.76 9.79
C ASP A 579 30.32 7.38 10.24
N MET A 580 29.59 6.34 9.79
CA MET A 580 29.86 4.94 10.16
C MET A 580 30.65 4.23 9.06
N GLY A 581 31.66 3.47 9.46
CA GLY A 581 32.54 2.76 8.52
C GLY A 581 33.60 1.92 9.20
N PRO A 582 34.76 1.80 8.55
CA PRO A 582 35.20 2.33 7.25
C PRO A 582 34.64 1.57 6.04
N ALA A 583 34.11 0.35 6.25
CA ALA A 583 33.56 -0.54 5.22
C ALA A 583 32.23 -1.15 5.68
N ALA A 584 31.73 -2.15 4.95
CA ALA A 584 30.50 -2.87 5.26
C ALA A 584 30.76 -4.13 6.11
N GLY A 585 29.71 -4.67 6.76
CA GLY A 585 29.73 -5.95 7.45
C GLY A 585 30.77 -6.03 8.56
N ILE A 586 31.58 -7.09 8.54
CA ILE A 586 32.62 -7.35 9.56
C ILE A 586 33.74 -6.29 9.57
N HIS A 587 33.93 -5.58 8.47
CA HIS A 587 34.93 -4.52 8.32
C HIS A 587 34.37 -3.13 8.68
N GLY A 588 33.06 -3.04 9.00
CA GLY A 588 32.38 -1.83 9.46
C GLY A 588 32.26 -1.75 10.98
N GLY A 589 31.24 -1.04 11.43
CA GLY A 589 30.84 -0.97 12.85
C GLY A 589 31.62 0.03 13.68
N HIS A 590 32.40 0.93 13.08
CA HIS A 590 33.14 1.99 13.77
C HIS A 590 32.56 3.37 13.45
N VAL A 591 32.70 4.32 14.37
CA VAL A 591 32.50 5.73 14.09
C VAL A 591 33.79 6.29 13.47
N VAL A 592 33.74 6.61 12.16
CA VAL A 592 34.91 7.06 11.38
C VAL A 592 35.13 8.57 11.55
N ALA A 593 34.03 9.32 11.58
CA ALA A 593 34.03 10.76 11.81
C ALA A 593 32.75 11.18 12.53
N LYS A 594 32.85 12.21 13.37
CA LYS A 594 31.68 12.84 14.04
C LYS A 594 31.94 14.30 14.28
N GLY A 595 30.89 15.12 14.30
CA GLY A 595 31.00 16.57 14.53
C GLY A 595 30.05 17.35 13.63
N LEU A 596 30.33 18.64 13.47
CA LEU A 596 29.62 19.49 12.52
C LEU A 596 29.85 18.97 11.07
N PRO A 597 28.88 19.09 10.15
CA PRO A 597 29.05 18.67 8.76
C PRO A 597 30.33 19.24 8.11
N ALA A 598 30.68 20.50 8.39
CA ALA A 598 31.89 21.14 7.87
C ALA A 598 33.19 20.52 8.43
N GLU A 599 33.17 19.98 9.64
CA GLU A 599 34.30 19.27 10.24
C GLU A 599 34.46 17.88 9.64
N VAL A 600 33.36 17.13 9.55
CA VAL A 600 33.34 15.79 8.98
C VAL A 600 33.79 15.81 7.50
N MET A 601 33.39 16.81 6.70
CA MET A 601 33.83 16.98 5.31
C MET A 601 35.36 17.15 5.15
N ARG A 602 36.09 17.52 6.20
CA ARG A 602 37.56 17.62 6.19
C ARG A 602 38.25 16.30 6.48
N SER A 603 37.52 15.32 6.97
CA SER A 603 38.06 13.98 7.27
C SER A 603 38.37 13.20 5.99
N ASP A 604 39.02 12.05 6.14
CA ASP A 604 39.34 11.14 5.03
C ASP A 604 38.32 10.01 4.84
N SER A 605 37.17 10.12 5.50
CA SER A 605 36.08 9.16 5.32
C SER A 605 35.56 9.17 3.87
N LEU A 606 35.01 8.04 3.41
CA LEU A 606 34.44 7.95 2.05
C LEU A 606 33.32 8.96 1.85
N THR A 607 32.43 9.11 2.82
CA THR A 607 31.35 10.13 2.80
C THR A 607 31.94 11.53 2.63
N ALA A 608 32.97 11.88 3.40
CA ALA A 608 33.63 13.18 3.30
C ALA A 608 34.29 13.43 1.94
N GLN A 609 34.88 12.41 1.31
CA GLN A 609 35.47 12.51 -0.02
C GLN A 609 34.42 12.84 -1.08
N TYR A 610 33.23 12.24 -1.04
CA TYR A 610 32.13 12.58 -1.97
C TYR A 610 31.55 13.97 -1.69
N LEU A 611 31.21 14.29 -0.45
CA LEU A 611 30.65 15.60 -0.07
C LEU A 611 31.60 16.78 -0.38
N SER A 612 32.91 16.57 -0.27
CA SER A 612 33.93 17.59 -0.58
C SER A 612 34.28 17.66 -2.08
N GLY A 613 33.78 16.75 -2.92
CA GLY A 613 34.11 16.66 -4.34
C GLY A 613 35.53 16.13 -4.62
N ARG A 614 36.20 15.56 -3.61
CA ARG A 614 37.50 14.83 -3.81
C ARG A 614 37.30 13.53 -4.57
N ARG A 615 36.11 12.94 -4.48
CA ARG A 615 35.63 11.79 -5.23
C ARG A 615 34.25 12.10 -5.79
N GLU A 616 33.99 11.65 -7.01
CA GLU A 616 32.71 11.87 -7.68
C GLU A 616 32.38 10.71 -8.62
N ILE A 617 31.11 10.53 -8.94
CA ILE A 617 30.66 9.66 -10.02
C ILE A 617 30.82 10.45 -11.31
N PRO A 618 31.62 9.98 -12.28
CA PRO A 618 31.94 10.77 -13.47
C PRO A 618 30.70 10.89 -14.40
N VAL A 619 30.56 12.04 -15.04
CA VAL A 619 29.63 12.21 -16.16
C VAL A 619 30.26 11.55 -17.40
N PRO A 620 29.53 10.68 -18.14
CA PRO A 620 30.05 10.10 -19.38
C PRO A 620 30.45 11.17 -20.38
N GLY A 621 31.62 11.01 -20.99
CA GLY A 621 32.13 11.98 -21.99
C GLY A 621 31.32 11.98 -23.27
N GLU A 622 30.76 10.85 -23.65
CA GLU A 622 29.87 10.67 -24.79
C GLU A 622 28.64 9.89 -24.38
N ARG A 623 27.45 10.27 -24.89
CA ARG A 623 26.19 9.54 -24.68
C ARG A 623 26.06 8.48 -25.77
N ARG A 624 25.54 7.28 -25.37
CA ARG A 624 25.29 6.20 -26.35
C ARG A 624 24.18 6.60 -27.31
N ALA A 625 24.39 6.35 -28.61
CA ALA A 625 23.37 6.58 -29.63
C ALA A 625 22.35 5.43 -29.74
N GLY A 626 22.50 4.36 -28.99
CA GLY A 626 21.65 3.16 -29.06
C GLY A 626 21.78 2.43 -30.39
N PHE A 627 20.73 1.67 -30.75
CA PHE A 627 20.70 0.94 -32.02
C PHE A 627 20.30 1.81 -33.23
N GLY A 628 20.43 3.13 -33.11
CA GLY A 628 20.05 4.12 -34.12
C GLY A 628 18.63 4.63 -33.99
N ASN A 629 18.30 5.70 -34.73
CA ASN A 629 17.04 6.47 -34.62
C ASN A 629 15.75 5.67 -34.86
N GLN A 630 15.83 4.46 -35.42
CA GLN A 630 14.67 3.63 -35.75
C GLN A 630 14.35 2.57 -34.67
N ALA A 631 15.33 2.16 -33.87
CA ALA A 631 15.13 1.14 -32.84
C ALA A 631 14.69 1.78 -31.50
N LYS A 632 13.39 1.89 -31.33
CA LYS A 632 12.77 2.44 -30.12
C LYS A 632 11.48 1.69 -29.77
N VAL A 633 11.15 1.66 -28.50
CA VAL A 633 9.81 1.33 -28.03
C VAL A 633 9.00 2.61 -27.90
N ARG A 634 7.83 2.65 -28.52
CA ARG A 634 6.93 3.78 -28.47
C ARG A 634 5.62 3.43 -27.78
N ILE A 635 5.32 4.12 -26.69
CA ILE A 635 4.03 4.02 -26.02
C ILE A 635 3.14 5.11 -26.60
N VAL A 636 1.95 4.75 -27.08
CA VAL A 636 0.99 5.67 -27.72
C VAL A 636 -0.28 5.73 -26.90
N GLY A 637 -0.71 6.94 -26.55
CA GLY A 637 -2.00 7.19 -25.92
C GLY A 637 -2.11 6.70 -24.48
N ALA A 638 -1.01 6.71 -23.69
CA ALA A 638 -1.05 6.30 -22.30
C ALA A 638 -1.92 7.25 -21.46
N ARG A 639 -2.99 6.72 -20.83
CA ARG A 639 -4.01 7.48 -20.09
C ARG A 639 -4.44 6.85 -18.77
N HIS A 640 -3.70 5.83 -18.32
CA HIS A 640 -3.99 5.15 -17.07
C HIS A 640 -3.69 6.06 -15.87
N ASN A 641 -4.49 5.97 -14.81
CA ASN A 641 -4.40 6.80 -13.61
C ASN A 641 -4.35 8.31 -13.95
N ASN A 642 -3.25 8.98 -13.60
CA ASN A 642 -3.10 10.42 -13.84
C ASN A 642 -2.49 10.79 -15.19
N LEU A 643 -2.08 9.83 -16.04
CA LEU A 643 -1.49 10.09 -17.34
C LEU A 643 -2.48 10.79 -18.29
N LYS A 644 -2.01 11.81 -19.01
CA LYS A 644 -2.85 12.71 -19.82
C LYS A 644 -2.78 12.39 -21.33
N ASN A 645 -3.03 11.12 -21.71
CA ASN A 645 -3.00 10.66 -23.11
C ASN A 645 -1.66 10.97 -23.78
N ILE A 646 -0.57 10.54 -23.15
CA ILE A 646 0.80 10.87 -23.58
C ILE A 646 1.38 9.84 -24.54
N ASN A 647 2.28 10.33 -25.41
CA ASN A 647 3.12 9.49 -26.26
C ASN A 647 4.56 9.60 -25.78
N VAL A 648 5.24 8.45 -25.63
CA VAL A 648 6.60 8.39 -25.12
C VAL A 648 7.45 7.49 -25.99
N ASP A 649 8.58 8.02 -26.47
CA ASP A 649 9.61 7.28 -27.21
C ASP A 649 10.76 6.93 -26.26
N ILE A 650 11.13 5.66 -26.22
CA ILE A 650 12.26 5.13 -25.45
C ILE A 650 13.24 4.48 -26.40
N PRO A 651 14.44 5.04 -26.59
CA PRO A 651 15.45 4.46 -27.46
C PRO A 651 15.98 3.15 -26.87
N LEU A 652 16.31 2.17 -27.72
CA LEU A 652 16.84 0.87 -27.33
C LEU A 652 18.37 0.82 -27.36
N GLY A 653 18.96 -0.03 -26.53
CA GLY A 653 20.42 -0.17 -26.40
C GLY A 653 21.09 0.98 -25.66
N VAL A 654 20.32 1.69 -24.80
CA VAL A 654 20.78 2.81 -23.98
C VAL A 654 20.36 2.68 -22.53
N PHE A 655 20.96 3.50 -21.67
CA PHE A 655 20.56 3.68 -20.27
C PHE A 655 19.59 4.86 -20.17
N THR A 656 18.33 4.57 -19.94
CA THR A 656 17.23 5.56 -19.86
C THR A 656 16.80 5.77 -18.42
N CYS A 657 16.76 7.04 -17.95
CA CYS A 657 16.15 7.41 -16.69
C CYS A 657 14.76 8.00 -16.91
N VAL A 658 13.76 7.50 -16.18
CA VAL A 658 12.42 8.11 -16.07
C VAL A 658 12.36 8.88 -14.78
N THR A 659 12.26 10.21 -14.88
CA THR A 659 12.39 11.17 -13.79
C THR A 659 11.11 11.97 -13.58
N GLY A 660 11.11 12.87 -12.61
CA GLY A 660 10.02 13.80 -12.34
C GLY A 660 9.56 13.78 -10.89
N VAL A 661 8.70 14.71 -10.55
CA VAL A 661 8.17 14.89 -9.19
C VAL A 661 7.43 13.66 -8.66
N SER A 662 7.31 13.55 -7.33
CA SER A 662 6.54 12.49 -6.69
C SER A 662 5.07 12.54 -7.15
N GLY A 663 4.47 11.38 -7.46
CA GLY A 663 3.12 11.31 -8.03
C GLY A 663 2.99 11.79 -9.49
N GLY A 664 4.09 12.05 -10.22
CA GLY A 664 4.09 12.50 -11.61
C GLY A 664 3.62 11.47 -12.65
N GLY A 665 3.44 10.19 -12.25
CA GLY A 665 2.97 9.09 -13.12
C GLY A 665 4.07 8.16 -13.63
N LYS A 666 5.29 8.22 -13.09
CA LYS A 666 6.46 7.41 -13.51
C LYS A 666 6.18 5.90 -13.47
N SER A 667 5.78 5.37 -12.31
CA SER A 667 5.50 3.94 -12.14
C SER A 667 4.28 3.50 -12.96
N THR A 668 3.27 4.36 -13.10
CA THR A 668 2.11 4.13 -13.97
C THR A 668 2.53 3.96 -15.44
N LEU A 669 3.45 4.81 -15.93
CA LEU A 669 3.96 4.71 -17.30
C LEU A 669 4.84 3.47 -17.52
N VAL A 670 5.82 3.27 -16.63
CA VAL A 670 6.87 2.26 -16.83
C VAL A 670 6.44 0.86 -16.39
N ILE A 671 5.83 0.75 -15.20
CA ILE A 671 5.47 -0.56 -14.61
C ILE A 671 4.07 -0.97 -15.08
N GLU A 672 3.05 -0.14 -14.76
CA GLU A 672 1.65 -0.54 -15.00
C GLU A 672 1.30 -0.58 -16.49
N THR A 673 1.87 0.35 -17.31
CA THR A 673 1.58 0.39 -18.74
C THR A 673 2.61 -0.40 -19.56
N LEU A 674 3.89 0.00 -19.54
CA LEU A 674 4.90 -0.58 -20.42
C LEU A 674 5.24 -2.02 -20.04
N TYR A 675 5.67 -2.25 -18.78
CA TYR A 675 6.07 -3.58 -18.33
C TYR A 675 4.94 -4.60 -18.44
N ASN A 676 3.74 -4.27 -17.94
CA ASN A 676 2.60 -5.18 -17.99
C ASN A 676 2.23 -5.57 -19.43
N ALA A 677 2.26 -4.60 -20.36
CA ALA A 677 1.96 -4.87 -21.77
C ALA A 677 3.05 -5.75 -22.42
N LEU A 678 4.32 -5.46 -22.18
CA LEU A 678 5.44 -6.25 -22.70
C LEU A 678 5.47 -7.67 -22.10
N ALA A 679 5.27 -7.79 -20.79
CA ALA A 679 5.24 -9.07 -20.10
C ALA A 679 4.06 -9.95 -20.58
N ARG A 680 2.89 -9.36 -20.83
CA ARG A 680 1.74 -10.05 -21.42
C ARG A 680 2.07 -10.56 -22.83
N ARG A 681 2.80 -9.78 -23.63
CA ARG A 681 3.08 -10.14 -25.05
C ARG A 681 4.30 -11.04 -25.21
N LEU A 682 5.35 -10.85 -24.41
CA LEU A 682 6.62 -11.60 -24.55
C LEU A 682 6.66 -12.86 -23.68
N HIS A 683 5.92 -12.90 -22.58
CA HIS A 683 6.00 -13.96 -21.56
C HIS A 683 4.67 -14.63 -21.26
N ASP A 684 3.59 -14.28 -21.99
CA ASP A 684 2.23 -14.72 -21.70
C ASP A 684 1.81 -14.46 -20.23
N ALA A 685 2.37 -13.37 -19.64
CA ALA A 685 2.08 -13.00 -18.26
C ALA A 685 0.61 -12.54 -18.13
N ARG A 686 0.00 -12.90 -16.99
CA ARG A 686 -1.41 -12.58 -16.69
C ARG A 686 -1.56 -11.20 -16.04
N LEU A 687 -0.91 -10.20 -16.63
CA LEU A 687 -0.93 -8.83 -16.13
C LEU A 687 -1.86 -7.99 -17.02
N HIS A 688 -2.66 -7.15 -16.38
CA HIS A 688 -3.45 -6.15 -17.11
C HIS A 688 -2.60 -4.90 -17.33
N PRO A 689 -2.33 -4.50 -18.58
CA PRO A 689 -1.63 -3.24 -18.84
C PRO A 689 -2.54 -2.05 -18.53
N GLY A 690 -1.95 -0.96 -18.10
CA GLY A 690 -2.62 0.33 -17.95
C GLY A 690 -3.23 0.80 -19.29
N ASP A 691 -4.26 1.65 -19.22
CA ASP A 691 -4.96 2.13 -20.40
C ASP A 691 -4.05 2.88 -21.37
N HIS A 692 -3.94 2.37 -22.60
CA HIS A 692 -3.15 2.93 -23.70
C HIS A 692 -3.73 2.51 -25.05
N ASP A 693 -3.31 3.14 -26.13
CA ASP A 693 -3.78 2.75 -27.47
C ASP A 693 -2.96 1.58 -28.03
N LYS A 694 -1.63 1.70 -28.06
CA LYS A 694 -0.71 0.68 -28.55
C LYS A 694 0.72 0.88 -28.05
N ILE A 695 1.52 -0.19 -28.12
CA ILE A 695 2.98 -0.14 -27.96
C ILE A 695 3.60 -0.64 -29.25
N GLU A 696 4.48 0.16 -29.84
CA GLU A 696 5.23 -0.13 -31.06
C GLU A 696 6.70 -0.48 -30.73
N GLY A 697 7.40 -1.22 -31.60
CA GLY A 697 8.80 -1.59 -31.44
C GLY A 697 9.04 -2.81 -30.54
N ILE A 698 8.00 -3.59 -30.22
CA ILE A 698 8.12 -4.81 -29.40
C ILE A 698 8.94 -5.88 -30.09
N GLU A 699 8.96 -5.89 -31.43
CA GLU A 699 9.73 -6.83 -32.28
C GLU A 699 11.24 -6.76 -32.10
N TYR A 700 11.75 -5.66 -31.54
CA TYR A 700 13.17 -5.50 -31.21
C TYR A 700 13.55 -6.16 -29.88
N LEU A 701 12.57 -6.56 -29.08
CA LEU A 701 12.76 -7.15 -27.75
C LEU A 701 12.41 -8.63 -27.76
N ASP A 702 13.19 -9.43 -27.07
CA ASP A 702 12.92 -10.85 -26.81
C ASP A 702 12.49 -11.12 -25.37
N LYS A 703 12.82 -10.22 -24.45
CA LYS A 703 12.56 -10.39 -23.02
C LYS A 703 12.40 -9.05 -22.31
N VAL A 704 11.50 -8.98 -21.32
CA VAL A 704 11.41 -7.88 -20.36
C VAL A 704 11.58 -8.42 -18.94
N ILE A 705 12.33 -7.72 -18.10
CA ILE A 705 12.60 -8.10 -16.72
C ILE A 705 12.35 -6.90 -15.84
N ASP A 706 11.44 -7.07 -14.88
CA ASP A 706 11.21 -6.10 -13.82
C ASP A 706 11.99 -6.49 -12.56
N ILE A 707 12.77 -5.55 -12.05
CA ILE A 707 13.61 -5.70 -10.85
C ILE A 707 13.10 -4.70 -9.82
N ASP A 708 12.04 -5.09 -9.11
CA ASP A 708 11.38 -4.31 -8.09
C ASP A 708 11.97 -4.53 -6.68
N GLN A 709 11.55 -3.73 -5.69
CA GLN A 709 11.99 -3.79 -4.29
C GLN A 709 11.23 -4.85 -3.46
N SER A 710 10.34 -5.65 -4.07
CA SER A 710 9.61 -6.69 -3.36
C SER A 710 10.55 -7.77 -2.80
N PRO A 711 10.22 -8.36 -1.64
CA PRO A 711 11.06 -9.42 -1.04
C PRO A 711 11.29 -10.59 -2.00
N ILE A 712 12.49 -11.17 -1.98
CA ILE A 712 12.85 -12.37 -2.76
C ILE A 712 12.13 -13.65 -2.31
N GLY A 713 11.33 -13.56 -1.26
CA GLY A 713 10.47 -14.61 -0.73
C GLY A 713 9.76 -14.20 0.54
N ARG A 714 8.66 -14.87 0.86
CA ARG A 714 7.77 -14.53 2.00
C ARG A 714 8.05 -15.31 3.28
N THR A 715 8.96 -16.28 3.22
CA THR A 715 9.28 -17.18 4.34
C THR A 715 10.75 -17.09 4.72
N PRO A 716 11.13 -17.40 5.97
CA PRO A 716 12.54 -17.45 6.40
C PRO A 716 13.40 -18.47 5.63
N ARG A 717 12.78 -19.42 4.89
CA ARG A 717 13.47 -20.39 4.04
C ARG A 717 14.03 -19.79 2.75
N SER A 718 13.44 -18.70 2.28
CA SER A 718 13.96 -17.98 1.13
C SER A 718 15.18 -17.18 1.56
N ASN A 719 16.28 -17.28 0.82
CA ASN A 719 17.53 -16.58 1.09
C ASN A 719 18.28 -16.29 -0.23
N PRO A 720 19.34 -15.46 -0.20
CA PRO A 720 20.13 -15.12 -1.39
C PRO A 720 20.66 -16.35 -2.15
N ALA A 721 21.15 -17.37 -1.44
CA ALA A 721 21.69 -18.57 -2.09
C ALA A 721 20.61 -19.39 -2.82
N THR A 722 19.41 -19.51 -2.25
CA THR A 722 18.29 -20.23 -2.90
C THR A 722 17.76 -19.45 -4.10
N TYR A 723 17.66 -18.13 -3.98
CA TYR A 723 17.11 -17.28 -5.03
C TYR A 723 18.02 -17.17 -6.25
N THR A 724 19.34 -17.01 -6.05
CA THR A 724 20.33 -16.96 -7.14
C THR A 724 20.65 -18.34 -7.71
N GLY A 725 20.22 -19.40 -7.04
CA GLY A 725 20.50 -20.78 -7.40
C GLY A 725 21.90 -21.24 -7.02
N ALA A 726 22.60 -20.51 -6.14
CA ALA A 726 23.90 -20.93 -5.59
C ALA A 726 23.78 -22.11 -4.61
N PHE A 727 22.62 -22.27 -3.99
CA PHE A 727 22.39 -23.32 -3.01
C PHE A 727 22.36 -24.73 -3.62
N THR A 728 21.95 -24.89 -4.86
CA THR A 728 21.94 -26.20 -5.55
C THR A 728 23.37 -26.76 -5.68
N PRO A 729 24.35 -26.07 -6.32
CA PRO A 729 25.71 -26.59 -6.36
C PRO A 729 26.37 -26.72 -4.98
N ILE A 730 26.00 -25.93 -3.98
CA ILE A 730 26.49 -26.13 -2.59
C ILE A 730 26.00 -27.49 -2.06
N ARG A 731 24.73 -27.83 -2.19
CA ARG A 731 24.19 -29.13 -1.77
C ARG A 731 24.84 -30.31 -2.52
N ASP A 732 25.02 -30.15 -3.82
CA ASP A 732 25.69 -31.18 -4.66
C ASP A 732 27.13 -31.39 -4.23
N TRP A 733 27.84 -30.31 -3.88
CA TRP A 733 29.21 -30.37 -3.37
C TRP A 733 29.28 -31.15 -2.06
N PHE A 734 28.41 -30.81 -1.07
CA PHE A 734 28.39 -31.53 0.21
C PHE A 734 27.99 -33.00 0.05
N SER A 735 27.05 -33.34 -0.83
CA SER A 735 26.69 -34.74 -1.12
C SER A 735 27.82 -35.52 -1.83
N GLY A 736 28.70 -34.81 -2.50
CA GLY A 736 29.90 -35.37 -3.19
C GLY A 736 31.05 -35.70 -2.25
N LEU A 737 31.04 -35.21 -1.00
CA LEU A 737 32.13 -35.44 -0.03
C LEU A 737 32.26 -36.94 0.34
N PRO A 738 33.47 -37.44 0.61
CA PRO A 738 33.69 -38.86 0.94
C PRO A 738 32.84 -39.38 2.09
N GLU A 739 32.72 -38.60 3.15
CA GLU A 739 31.95 -38.94 4.34
C GLU A 739 30.43 -38.96 4.04
N ALA A 740 29.90 -38.02 3.27
CA ALA A 740 28.51 -38.01 2.85
C ALA A 740 28.17 -39.24 1.98
N LYS A 741 29.07 -39.60 1.06
CA LYS A 741 28.96 -40.81 0.23
C LYS A 741 28.98 -42.08 1.07
N ALA A 742 29.90 -42.18 2.03
CA ALA A 742 30.00 -43.33 2.92
C ALA A 742 28.70 -43.54 3.73
N ARG A 743 28.01 -42.48 4.11
CA ARG A 743 26.72 -42.51 4.82
C ARG A 743 25.51 -42.59 3.88
N GLY A 744 25.69 -42.63 2.55
CA GLY A 744 24.63 -42.70 1.56
C GLY A 744 23.81 -41.43 1.45
N TYR A 745 24.34 -40.28 1.87
CA TYR A 745 23.63 -38.97 1.85
C TYR A 745 23.59 -38.39 0.43
N LYS A 746 22.39 -38.12 -0.03
CA LYS A 746 22.13 -37.48 -1.34
C LYS A 746 21.93 -35.96 -1.14
N ALA A 747 21.92 -35.17 -2.20
CA ALA A 747 21.72 -33.72 -2.16
C ALA A 747 20.46 -33.27 -1.42
N GLY A 748 19.41 -34.10 -1.39
CA GLY A 748 18.17 -33.84 -0.62
C GLY A 748 18.41 -33.78 0.90
N ARG A 749 19.40 -34.51 1.44
CA ARG A 749 19.77 -34.47 2.86
C ARG A 749 20.28 -33.10 3.29
N PHE A 750 20.92 -32.37 2.40
CA PHE A 750 21.47 -31.04 2.60
C PHE A 750 20.47 -29.91 2.27
N SER A 751 19.17 -30.28 2.10
CA SER A 751 18.10 -29.30 1.89
C SER A 751 17.31 -29.07 3.19
N PHE A 752 17.20 -27.82 3.63
CA PHE A 752 16.36 -27.45 4.77
C PHE A 752 14.86 -27.46 4.43
N ASN A 753 14.48 -27.61 3.14
CA ASN A 753 13.08 -27.68 2.69
C ASN A 753 12.54 -29.12 2.65
N VAL A 754 13.39 -30.14 2.75
CA VAL A 754 13.03 -31.56 2.59
C VAL A 754 13.26 -32.31 3.90
N LYS A 755 12.31 -33.17 4.27
CA LYS A 755 12.48 -34.06 5.43
C LYS A 755 13.72 -34.94 5.30
N GLY A 756 14.32 -35.26 6.43
CA GLY A 756 15.46 -36.19 6.54
C GLY A 756 16.77 -35.54 6.98
N GLY A 757 17.08 -34.31 6.54
CA GLY A 757 18.29 -33.60 6.96
C GLY A 757 18.03 -32.31 7.71
N ARG A 758 16.81 -31.77 7.65
CA ARG A 758 16.41 -30.55 8.34
C ARG A 758 16.11 -30.80 9.83
N CYS A 759 16.12 -29.74 10.62
CA CYS A 759 15.56 -29.76 11.95
C CYS A 759 14.03 -29.88 11.86
N GLU A 760 13.43 -30.89 12.44
CA GLU A 760 11.98 -31.10 12.34
C GLU A 760 11.19 -30.21 13.33
N ALA A 761 11.81 -29.67 14.40
CA ALA A 761 11.13 -28.76 15.31
C ALA A 761 10.75 -27.41 14.68
N CYS A 762 11.67 -26.82 13.88
CA CYS A 762 11.40 -25.59 13.12
C CYS A 762 11.18 -25.86 11.63
N GLU A 763 11.07 -27.10 11.23
CA GLU A 763 10.90 -27.54 9.84
C GLU A 763 11.92 -26.95 8.84
N GLY A 764 13.12 -26.57 9.34
CA GLY A 764 14.18 -25.97 8.57
C GLY A 764 14.15 -24.44 8.48
N ASP A 765 13.24 -23.77 9.18
CA ASP A 765 13.18 -22.31 9.22
C ASP A 765 14.33 -21.69 10.05
N GLY A 766 14.84 -22.44 11.04
CA GLY A 766 15.82 -21.96 12.02
C GLY A 766 15.19 -21.13 13.16
N VAL A 767 13.98 -20.67 12.96
CA VAL A 767 13.17 -19.87 13.88
C VAL A 767 11.77 -20.47 14.04
N ILE A 768 11.12 -20.21 15.17
CA ILE A 768 9.74 -20.58 15.45
C ILE A 768 8.92 -19.30 15.41
N LYS A 769 7.88 -19.27 14.59
CA LYS A 769 6.93 -18.17 14.50
C LYS A 769 5.93 -18.26 15.64
N ILE A 770 5.83 -17.21 16.45
CA ILE A 770 4.80 -17.06 17.47
C ILE A 770 3.77 -16.05 16.93
N GLU A 771 2.58 -16.52 16.59
CA GLU A 771 1.49 -15.68 16.11
C GLU A 771 0.85 -14.89 17.25
N MET A 772 0.87 -13.58 17.14
CA MET A 772 0.29 -12.65 18.10
C MET A 772 -0.92 -11.96 17.47
N HIS A 773 -2.14 -12.38 17.84
CA HIS A 773 -3.40 -11.95 17.20
C HIS A 773 -3.61 -10.42 17.09
N PHE A 774 -2.99 -9.61 17.94
CA PHE A 774 -3.15 -8.14 17.98
C PHE A 774 -1.84 -7.37 17.83
N LEU A 775 -0.70 -8.08 17.75
CA LEU A 775 0.65 -7.51 17.60
C LEU A 775 1.35 -8.16 16.40
N PRO A 776 2.43 -7.58 15.88
CA PRO A 776 3.25 -8.23 14.86
C PRO A 776 3.76 -9.60 15.34
N ASP A 777 3.80 -10.58 14.45
CA ASP A 777 4.33 -11.91 14.73
C ASP A 777 5.77 -11.83 15.22
N VAL A 778 6.10 -12.60 16.25
CA VAL A 778 7.46 -12.68 16.81
C VAL A 778 8.14 -13.95 16.30
N TYR A 779 9.38 -13.82 15.87
CA TYR A 779 10.22 -14.95 15.44
C TYR A 779 11.28 -15.20 16.49
N VAL A 780 11.23 -16.39 17.13
CA VAL A 780 12.18 -16.81 18.17
C VAL A 780 13.10 -17.89 17.60
N GLN A 781 14.38 -17.81 17.93
CA GLN A 781 15.35 -18.83 17.49
C GLN A 781 14.93 -20.23 17.98
N CYS A 782 15.05 -21.24 17.12
CA CYS A 782 14.69 -22.60 17.47
C CYS A 782 15.65 -23.20 18.50
N ASP A 783 15.16 -23.63 19.65
CA ASP A 783 15.95 -24.17 20.76
C ASP A 783 16.70 -25.48 20.41
N GLN A 784 16.16 -26.30 19.50
CA GLN A 784 16.78 -27.56 19.11
C GLN A 784 17.96 -27.38 18.18
N CYS A 785 17.82 -26.60 17.11
CA CYS A 785 18.89 -26.40 16.15
C CYS A 785 19.68 -25.11 16.37
N LYS A 786 19.27 -24.26 17.31
CA LYS A 786 19.89 -22.96 17.60
C LYS A 786 20.17 -22.15 16.33
N GLY A 787 19.16 -22.02 15.47
CA GLY A 787 19.22 -21.29 14.21
C GLY A 787 19.85 -22.06 13.04
N LYS A 788 20.53 -23.20 13.26
CA LYS A 788 21.30 -23.93 12.24
C LYS A 788 20.47 -24.64 11.16
N ARG A 789 19.13 -24.72 11.29
CA ARG A 789 18.19 -25.28 10.31
C ARG A 789 18.25 -26.80 10.06
N TYR A 790 19.33 -27.49 10.44
CA TYR A 790 19.60 -28.91 10.18
C TYR A 790 19.65 -29.72 11.45
N ASN A 791 19.48 -31.03 11.29
CA ASN A 791 19.69 -31.98 12.38
C ASN A 791 21.20 -32.23 12.59
N ARG A 792 21.55 -32.82 13.74
CA ARG A 792 22.92 -33.03 14.18
C ARG A 792 23.73 -33.85 13.17
N GLU A 793 23.17 -34.92 12.63
CA GLU A 793 23.87 -35.85 11.75
C GLU A 793 24.24 -35.19 10.40
N THR A 794 23.42 -34.25 9.91
CA THR A 794 23.75 -33.49 8.69
C THR A 794 24.85 -32.48 8.94
N LEU A 795 24.92 -31.88 10.15
CA LEU A 795 25.95 -30.92 10.54
C LEU A 795 27.32 -31.53 10.77
N GLU A 796 27.39 -32.85 10.98
CA GLU A 796 28.68 -33.56 11.09
C GLU A 796 29.46 -33.60 9.77
N ILE A 797 28.80 -33.49 8.62
CA ILE A 797 29.47 -33.45 7.31
C ILE A 797 30.09 -32.07 7.12
N THR A 798 31.42 -32.04 7.02
CA THR A 798 32.16 -30.78 6.91
C THR A 798 33.02 -30.73 5.68
N PHE A 799 33.21 -29.53 5.10
CA PHE A 799 34.18 -29.20 4.08
C PHE A 799 35.10 -28.11 4.62
N LYS A 800 36.42 -28.34 4.61
CA LYS A 800 37.41 -27.44 5.24
C LYS A 800 37.03 -27.05 6.69
N GLY A 801 36.46 -28.00 7.45
CA GLY A 801 36.03 -27.77 8.84
C GLY A 801 34.72 -26.98 9.04
N LYS A 802 33.99 -26.67 7.98
CA LYS A 802 32.68 -25.96 8.00
C LYS A 802 31.56 -26.86 7.54
N SER A 803 30.48 -26.90 8.31
CA SER A 803 29.23 -27.58 7.94
C SER A 803 28.44 -26.74 6.92
N ILE A 804 27.38 -27.32 6.35
CA ILE A 804 26.50 -26.57 5.44
C ILE A 804 25.79 -25.42 6.15
N ALA A 805 25.48 -25.50 7.45
CA ALA A 805 24.94 -24.39 8.22
C ALA A 805 25.96 -23.25 8.36
N ASP A 806 27.22 -23.57 8.68
CA ASP A 806 28.30 -22.57 8.77
C ASP A 806 28.51 -21.86 7.43
N VAL A 807 28.34 -22.57 6.30
CA VAL A 807 28.40 -21.96 4.94
C VAL A 807 27.22 -20.97 4.73
N LEU A 808 26.02 -21.26 5.23
CA LEU A 808 24.90 -20.34 5.13
C LEU A 808 25.09 -19.11 6.03
N GLU A 809 25.84 -19.23 7.11
CA GLU A 809 26.20 -18.13 8.02
C GLU A 809 27.37 -17.28 7.54
N MET A 810 28.17 -17.76 6.57
CA MET A 810 29.21 -16.95 5.94
C MET A 810 28.62 -15.73 5.25
N THR A 811 29.38 -14.63 5.24
CA THR A 811 29.12 -13.53 4.32
C THR A 811 29.34 -13.96 2.87
N VAL A 812 28.78 -13.27 1.91
CA VAL A 812 29.00 -13.56 0.49
C VAL A 812 30.48 -13.46 0.15
N GLU A 813 31.19 -12.45 0.67
CA GLU A 813 32.65 -12.25 0.49
C GLU A 813 33.46 -13.45 1.02
N GLU A 814 33.18 -13.88 2.25
CA GLU A 814 33.79 -15.10 2.83
C GLU A 814 33.49 -16.35 2.01
N GLY A 815 32.24 -16.46 1.51
CA GLY A 815 31.79 -17.56 0.66
C GLY A 815 32.51 -17.62 -0.67
N VAL A 816 32.79 -16.49 -1.32
CA VAL A 816 33.58 -16.41 -2.57
C VAL A 816 34.98 -16.92 -2.35
N GLU A 817 35.67 -16.51 -1.27
CA GLU A 817 37.00 -16.96 -0.96
C GLU A 817 37.00 -18.44 -0.53
N PHE A 818 36.06 -18.88 0.29
CA PHE A 818 35.95 -20.26 0.75
C PHE A 818 35.81 -21.26 -0.41
N PHE A 819 34.97 -20.90 -1.41
CA PHE A 819 34.74 -21.71 -2.61
C PHE A 819 35.59 -21.32 -3.82
N ARG A 820 36.72 -20.63 -3.63
CA ARG A 820 37.60 -20.16 -4.70
C ARG A 820 37.96 -21.26 -5.73
N ALA A 821 38.15 -22.51 -5.28
CA ALA A 821 38.45 -23.66 -6.11
C ALA A 821 37.22 -24.36 -6.72
N VAL A 822 35.98 -23.86 -6.47
CA VAL A 822 34.72 -24.44 -6.94
C VAL A 822 33.94 -23.43 -7.79
N PRO A 823 34.25 -23.29 -9.09
CA PRO A 823 33.69 -22.23 -9.94
C PRO A 823 32.17 -22.20 -9.97
N ALA A 824 31.49 -23.34 -9.96
CA ALA A 824 30.04 -23.46 -9.99
C ALA A 824 29.34 -22.77 -8.80
N ILE A 825 30.03 -22.61 -7.66
CA ILE A 825 29.54 -21.90 -6.47
C ILE A 825 30.07 -20.48 -6.45
N ARG A 826 31.40 -20.34 -6.59
CA ARG A 826 32.15 -19.08 -6.57
C ARG A 826 31.50 -18.04 -7.50
N ASP A 827 31.29 -18.41 -8.78
CA ASP A 827 30.82 -17.47 -9.80
C ASP A 827 29.42 -16.92 -9.48
N LYS A 828 28.56 -17.72 -8.87
CA LYS A 828 27.23 -17.27 -8.43
C LYS A 828 27.28 -16.35 -7.21
N LEU A 829 28.19 -16.59 -6.26
CA LEU A 829 28.41 -15.72 -5.12
C LEU A 829 29.09 -14.41 -5.53
N ALA A 830 30.06 -14.48 -6.47
CA ALA A 830 30.76 -13.31 -7.01
C ALA A 830 29.79 -12.31 -7.69
N MET A 831 28.68 -12.78 -8.29
CA MET A 831 27.65 -11.88 -8.82
C MET A 831 26.95 -11.06 -7.71
N LEU A 832 26.75 -11.65 -6.53
CA LEU A 832 26.23 -10.92 -5.37
C LEU A 832 27.24 -9.88 -4.85
N GLU A 833 28.51 -10.22 -4.86
CA GLU A 833 29.59 -9.29 -4.47
C GLU A 833 29.70 -8.11 -5.44
N GLN A 834 29.57 -8.35 -6.77
CA GLN A 834 29.61 -7.32 -7.81
C GLN A 834 28.51 -6.26 -7.63
N VAL A 835 27.31 -6.66 -7.20
CA VAL A 835 26.23 -5.72 -6.93
C VAL A 835 26.33 -5.07 -5.54
N GLY A 836 27.48 -5.19 -4.85
CA GLY A 836 27.74 -4.57 -3.56
C GLY A 836 27.08 -5.28 -2.36
N LEU A 837 26.79 -6.58 -2.47
CA LEU A 837 26.20 -7.41 -1.41
C LEU A 837 27.21 -8.37 -0.76
N GLY A 838 28.50 -8.04 -0.77
CA GLY A 838 29.54 -8.87 -0.14
C GLY A 838 29.31 -9.10 1.36
N TYR A 839 28.70 -8.16 2.05
CA TYR A 839 28.49 -8.15 3.49
C TYR A 839 27.29 -8.98 3.98
N ILE A 840 26.30 -9.30 3.14
CA ILE A 840 25.13 -10.09 3.57
C ILE A 840 25.52 -11.55 3.75
N HIS A 841 24.79 -12.28 4.63
CA HIS A 841 25.01 -13.71 4.78
C HIS A 841 24.39 -14.50 3.61
N VAL A 842 25.09 -15.55 3.17
CA VAL A 842 24.65 -16.44 2.08
C VAL A 842 23.26 -17.04 2.34
N GLY A 843 22.97 -17.37 3.61
CA GLY A 843 21.69 -17.91 4.07
C GLY A 843 20.78 -16.91 4.77
N GLN A 844 21.01 -15.60 4.66
CA GLN A 844 20.17 -14.56 5.28
C GLN A 844 18.71 -14.69 4.87
N ALA A 845 17.80 -14.69 5.85
CA ALA A 845 16.38 -14.80 5.55
C ALA A 845 15.87 -13.65 4.68
N ALA A 846 15.06 -13.95 3.66
CA ALA A 846 14.50 -12.93 2.77
C ALA A 846 13.70 -11.84 3.50
N THR A 847 13.11 -12.17 4.64
CA THR A 847 12.32 -11.27 5.49
C THR A 847 13.17 -10.23 6.23
N THR A 848 14.49 -10.44 6.34
CA THR A 848 15.43 -9.52 7.01
C THR A 848 16.17 -8.61 6.04
N LEU A 849 16.06 -8.86 4.73
CA LEU A 849 16.65 -8.01 3.71
C LEU A 849 15.86 -6.69 3.56
N SER A 850 16.59 -5.60 3.36
CA SER A 850 15.99 -4.34 2.93
C SER A 850 15.46 -4.44 1.49
N GLY A 851 14.57 -3.52 1.08
CA GLY A 851 14.06 -3.49 -0.29
C GLY A 851 15.17 -3.37 -1.34
N GLY A 852 16.15 -2.50 -1.10
CA GLY A 852 17.31 -2.34 -1.99
C GLY A 852 18.23 -3.56 -2.04
N GLU A 853 18.43 -4.26 -0.91
CA GLU A 853 19.19 -5.53 -0.90
C GLU A 853 18.46 -6.62 -1.68
N ALA A 854 17.13 -6.76 -1.49
CA ALA A 854 16.31 -7.71 -2.23
C ALA A 854 16.37 -7.44 -3.75
N GLN A 855 16.30 -6.19 -4.16
CA GLN A 855 16.42 -5.76 -5.55
C GLN A 855 17.80 -6.12 -6.14
N ARG A 856 18.89 -5.85 -5.41
CA ARG A 856 20.24 -6.21 -5.85
C ARG A 856 20.46 -7.72 -5.94
N VAL A 857 19.84 -8.53 -5.05
CA VAL A 857 19.85 -10.00 -5.17
C VAL A 857 19.14 -10.44 -6.46
N LYS A 858 18.03 -9.80 -6.83
CA LYS A 858 17.33 -10.05 -8.11
C LYS A 858 18.22 -9.71 -9.31
N LEU A 859 18.87 -8.55 -9.25
CA LEU A 859 19.83 -8.13 -10.28
C LEU A 859 20.98 -9.13 -10.44
N ALA A 860 21.61 -9.57 -9.33
CA ALA A 860 22.68 -10.57 -9.35
C ALA A 860 22.27 -11.89 -10.02
N LYS A 861 21.03 -12.34 -9.80
CA LYS A 861 20.47 -13.52 -10.46
C LYS A 861 20.39 -13.35 -11.99
N GLU A 862 19.93 -12.18 -12.45
CA GLU A 862 19.81 -11.92 -13.90
C GLU A 862 21.19 -11.77 -14.57
N LEU A 863 22.16 -11.15 -13.89
CA LEU A 863 23.56 -11.10 -14.34
C LEU A 863 24.19 -12.49 -14.52
N SER A 864 23.80 -13.48 -13.70
CA SER A 864 24.29 -14.85 -13.80
C SER A 864 23.78 -15.62 -15.03
N ARG A 865 22.83 -15.04 -15.79
CA ARG A 865 22.24 -15.62 -17.00
C ARG A 865 22.93 -15.09 -18.25
N ARG A 866 22.93 -15.89 -19.33
CA ARG A 866 23.45 -15.40 -20.62
C ARG A 866 22.55 -14.28 -21.14
N ALA A 867 23.14 -13.14 -21.45
CA ALA A 867 22.47 -12.03 -22.09
C ALA A 867 22.14 -12.37 -23.57
N THR A 868 20.95 -11.98 -24.01
CA THR A 868 20.50 -12.16 -25.39
C THR A 868 20.77 -10.92 -26.25
N ALA A 869 21.28 -9.85 -25.67
CA ALA A 869 21.48 -8.53 -26.29
C ALA A 869 20.19 -7.82 -26.79
N ARG A 870 19.00 -8.31 -26.39
CA ARG A 870 17.69 -7.73 -26.71
C ARG A 870 16.76 -7.71 -25.49
N THR A 871 17.33 -7.78 -24.29
CA THR A 871 16.55 -7.75 -23.06
C THR A 871 16.34 -6.32 -22.61
N LEU A 872 15.09 -6.00 -22.23
CA LEU A 872 14.73 -4.76 -21.54
C LEU A 872 14.70 -5.01 -20.02
N TYR A 873 15.58 -4.35 -19.29
CA TYR A 873 15.58 -4.33 -17.83
C TYR A 873 14.87 -3.07 -17.33
N ILE A 874 13.97 -3.24 -16.40
CA ILE A 874 13.24 -2.15 -15.72
C ILE A 874 13.60 -2.23 -14.24
N LEU A 875 14.04 -1.10 -13.66
CA LEU A 875 14.40 -1.00 -12.25
C LEU A 875 13.64 0.19 -11.64
N ASP A 876 13.04 -0.04 -10.48
CA ASP A 876 12.32 1.00 -9.73
C ASP A 876 13.17 1.43 -8.53
N GLU A 877 13.67 2.68 -8.58
CA GLU A 877 14.50 3.33 -7.54
C GLU A 877 15.65 2.45 -7.00
N PRO A 878 16.55 1.94 -7.87
CA PRO A 878 17.55 0.96 -7.44
C PRO A 878 18.63 1.52 -6.52
N THR A 879 18.73 2.82 -6.34
CA THR A 879 19.70 3.46 -5.44
C THR A 879 19.18 3.73 -4.04
N THR A 880 17.96 3.29 -3.76
CA THR A 880 17.33 3.40 -2.43
C THR A 880 18.22 2.78 -1.35
N GLY A 881 18.57 3.55 -0.31
CA GLY A 881 19.38 3.09 0.81
C GLY A 881 20.87 2.88 0.50
N LEU A 882 21.37 3.43 -0.60
CA LEU A 882 22.75 3.28 -1.02
C LEU A 882 23.57 4.53 -0.75
N HIS A 883 24.75 4.31 -0.17
CA HIS A 883 25.81 5.31 -0.11
C HIS A 883 26.37 5.60 -1.52
N PHE A 884 26.92 6.78 -1.76
CA PHE A 884 27.50 7.21 -3.05
C PHE A 884 28.45 6.16 -3.68
N GLU A 885 29.27 5.50 -2.89
CA GLU A 885 30.19 4.45 -3.37
C GLU A 885 29.45 3.19 -3.85
N ASP A 886 28.36 2.82 -3.15
CA ASP A 886 27.52 1.68 -3.56
C ASP A 886 26.74 2.02 -4.83
N VAL A 887 26.29 3.29 -4.99
CA VAL A 887 25.68 3.80 -6.22
C VAL A 887 26.65 3.70 -7.39
N ARG A 888 27.93 4.09 -7.20
CA ARG A 888 28.98 3.98 -8.23
C ARG A 888 29.13 2.53 -8.71
N LYS A 889 29.24 1.58 -7.79
CA LYS A 889 29.36 0.15 -8.13
C LYS A 889 28.12 -0.37 -8.87
N LEU A 890 26.93 0.02 -8.43
CA LEU A 890 25.68 -0.35 -9.11
C LEU A 890 25.62 0.20 -10.54
N LEU A 891 26.01 1.46 -10.73
CA LEU A 891 26.06 2.08 -12.07
C LEU A 891 27.03 1.36 -13.01
N GLU A 892 28.20 0.94 -12.54
CA GLU A 892 29.12 0.14 -13.32
C GLU A 892 28.47 -1.14 -13.85
N VAL A 893 27.69 -1.82 -13.01
CA VAL A 893 26.96 -3.04 -13.39
C VAL A 893 25.85 -2.71 -14.42
N LEU A 894 25.07 -1.64 -14.21
CA LEU A 894 24.00 -1.25 -15.12
C LEU A 894 24.53 -0.82 -16.49
N HIS A 895 25.63 -0.07 -16.52
CA HIS A 895 26.29 0.32 -17.77
C HIS A 895 26.89 -0.89 -18.51
N GLN A 896 27.45 -1.88 -17.79
CA GLN A 896 27.91 -3.15 -18.40
C GLN A 896 26.77 -3.91 -19.07
N LEU A 897 25.56 -3.92 -18.49
CA LEU A 897 24.39 -4.55 -19.14
C LEU A 897 24.04 -3.84 -20.44
N VAL A 898 24.11 -2.51 -20.48
CA VAL A 898 23.85 -1.73 -21.70
C VAL A 898 24.94 -1.98 -22.75
N ASP A 899 26.21 -2.03 -22.34
CA ASP A 899 27.35 -2.29 -23.24
C ASP A 899 27.30 -3.70 -23.88
N GLN A 900 26.59 -4.65 -23.23
CA GLN A 900 26.27 -5.96 -23.78
C GLN A 900 25.09 -5.96 -24.77
N GLY A 901 24.57 -4.79 -25.15
CA GLY A 901 23.49 -4.62 -26.12
C GLY A 901 22.08 -4.68 -25.52
N ASN A 902 21.91 -4.65 -24.20
CA ASN A 902 20.61 -4.59 -23.57
C ASN A 902 20.11 -3.15 -23.40
N THR A 903 18.82 -2.99 -23.11
CA THR A 903 18.23 -1.71 -22.76
C THR A 903 17.93 -1.70 -21.26
N VAL A 904 18.27 -0.62 -20.57
CA VAL A 904 18.01 -0.43 -19.14
C VAL A 904 17.16 0.82 -18.94
N ILE A 905 16.00 0.64 -18.33
CA ILE A 905 15.12 1.75 -17.89
C ILE A 905 15.15 1.78 -16.37
N VAL A 906 15.42 2.94 -15.81
CA VAL A 906 15.45 3.16 -14.36
C VAL A 906 14.51 4.30 -14.01
N ILE A 907 13.58 4.06 -13.08
CA ILE A 907 12.82 5.13 -12.42
C ILE A 907 13.72 5.66 -11.32
N GLU A 908 14.09 6.95 -11.34
CA GLU A 908 15.07 7.48 -10.39
C GLU A 908 14.86 8.95 -10.04
N HIS A 909 15.34 9.29 -8.83
CA HIS A 909 15.38 10.63 -8.28
C HIS A 909 16.81 11.11 -7.96
N SER A 910 17.76 10.19 -7.85
CA SER A 910 19.16 10.50 -7.56
C SER A 910 19.82 11.20 -8.74
N LEU A 911 20.26 12.45 -8.53
CA LEU A 911 20.96 13.24 -9.56
C LEU A 911 22.28 12.58 -9.99
N GLU A 912 22.93 11.85 -9.08
CA GLU A 912 24.14 11.09 -9.36
C GLU A 912 23.92 9.99 -10.41
N VAL A 913 22.73 9.37 -10.44
CA VAL A 913 22.35 8.39 -11.46
C VAL A 913 21.90 9.10 -12.73
N ILE A 914 21.03 10.10 -12.60
CA ILE A 914 20.40 10.80 -13.73
C ILE A 914 21.46 11.45 -14.62
N LYS A 915 22.54 12.02 -14.03
CA LYS A 915 23.64 12.62 -14.82
C LYS A 915 24.42 11.61 -15.69
N THR A 916 24.35 10.29 -15.36
CA THR A 916 25.01 9.24 -16.14
C THR A 916 24.14 8.64 -17.24
N ALA A 917 22.83 8.98 -17.30
CA ALA A 917 21.91 8.46 -18.30
C ALA A 917 22.24 8.89 -19.72
N ASP A 918 21.95 8.04 -20.70
CA ASP A 918 22.01 8.40 -22.11
C ASP A 918 20.76 9.15 -22.56
N TRP A 919 19.62 8.81 -21.96
CA TRP A 919 18.31 9.39 -22.25
C TRP A 919 17.49 9.60 -20.98
N ILE A 920 16.74 10.70 -20.94
CA ILE A 920 15.83 11.01 -19.83
C ILE A 920 14.42 11.21 -20.38
N VAL A 921 13.42 10.72 -19.65
CA VAL A 921 12.01 11.05 -19.82
C VAL A 921 11.53 11.66 -18.51
N ASP A 922 11.27 12.97 -18.52
CA ASP A 922 10.86 13.73 -17.32
C ASP A 922 9.35 13.94 -17.29
N LEU A 923 8.68 13.45 -16.25
CA LEU A 923 7.24 13.50 -16.07
C LEU A 923 6.83 14.54 -15.02
N GLY A 924 5.77 15.28 -15.31
CA GLY A 924 5.28 16.32 -14.44
C GLY A 924 4.11 17.10 -15.06
N PRO A 925 4.06 18.44 -14.83
CA PRO A 925 4.98 19.27 -14.03
C PRO A 925 4.80 19.08 -12.51
N GLU A 926 3.60 18.63 -12.07
CA GLU A 926 3.24 18.40 -10.68
C GLU A 926 2.83 16.94 -10.45
N GLY A 927 2.51 16.58 -9.20
CA GLY A 927 1.95 15.28 -8.85
C GLY A 927 0.43 15.20 -9.05
N GLY A 928 -0.13 13.99 -9.11
CA GLY A 928 -1.57 13.73 -9.19
C GLY A 928 -2.23 14.30 -10.45
N ASP A 929 -3.40 14.93 -10.28
CA ASP A 929 -4.21 15.44 -11.39
C ASP A 929 -3.52 16.54 -12.21
N LYS A 930 -2.61 17.28 -11.61
CA LYS A 930 -1.83 18.34 -12.29
C LYS A 930 -0.59 17.80 -13.01
N GLY A 931 -0.28 16.51 -12.84
CA GLY A 931 0.84 15.80 -13.47
C GLY A 931 0.45 14.98 -14.70
N GLY A 932 1.21 13.93 -14.94
CA GLY A 932 0.92 12.92 -15.98
C GLY A 932 1.21 13.36 -17.40
N ARG A 933 2.11 14.35 -17.59
CA ARG A 933 2.58 14.84 -18.90
C ARG A 933 4.09 14.65 -19.01
N VAL A 934 4.57 14.47 -20.24
CA VAL A 934 6.00 14.55 -20.55
C VAL A 934 6.39 16.02 -20.56
N VAL A 935 7.26 16.42 -19.63
CA VAL A 935 7.78 17.80 -19.52
C VAL A 935 8.99 17.98 -20.42
N ALA A 936 9.87 16.99 -20.43
CA ALA A 936 11.07 16.96 -21.27
C ALA A 936 11.42 15.50 -21.61
N ALA A 937 12.01 15.29 -22.80
CA ALA A 937 12.62 14.02 -23.19
C ALA A 937 13.85 14.30 -24.05
N GLY A 938 14.98 13.71 -23.72
CA GLY A 938 16.25 13.94 -24.43
C GLY A 938 17.45 13.52 -23.61
N THR A 939 18.64 13.95 -24.03
CA THR A 939 19.86 13.75 -23.24
C THR A 939 19.80 14.57 -21.94
N PRO A 940 20.59 14.23 -20.91
CA PRO A 940 20.66 15.02 -19.67
C PRO A 940 20.90 16.51 -19.92
N GLU A 941 21.74 16.85 -20.89
CA GLU A 941 22.07 18.23 -21.28
C GLU A 941 20.82 18.95 -21.82
N GLN A 942 20.06 18.32 -22.73
CA GLN A 942 18.83 18.89 -23.32
C GLN A 942 17.74 19.08 -22.26
N VAL A 943 17.62 18.14 -21.31
CA VAL A 943 16.64 18.25 -20.21
C VAL A 943 17.05 19.38 -19.25
N ALA A 944 18.35 19.56 -18.98
CA ALA A 944 18.87 20.65 -18.15
C ALA A 944 18.59 22.04 -18.75
N GLU A 945 18.51 22.15 -20.07
CA GLU A 945 18.17 23.38 -20.79
C GLU A 945 16.65 23.64 -20.84
N THR A 946 15.81 22.72 -20.44
CA THR A 946 14.35 22.84 -20.49
C THR A 946 13.83 23.58 -19.26
N PRO A 947 13.32 24.83 -19.35
CA PRO A 947 12.95 25.65 -18.18
C PRO A 947 11.76 25.06 -17.38
N ALA A 948 10.91 24.27 -18.04
CA ALA A 948 9.73 23.64 -17.41
C ALA A 948 10.09 22.40 -16.56
N SER A 949 11.30 21.84 -16.74
CA SER A 949 11.75 20.65 -16.03
C SER A 949 12.35 21.01 -14.67
N TYR A 950 11.71 20.54 -13.59
CA TYR A 950 12.32 20.62 -12.26
C TYR A 950 13.58 19.74 -12.19
N THR A 951 13.54 18.52 -12.72
CA THR A 951 14.71 17.64 -12.79
C THR A 951 15.87 18.33 -13.51
N GLY A 952 15.62 18.95 -14.67
CA GLY A 952 16.65 19.69 -15.43
C GLY A 952 17.28 20.80 -14.63
N LYS A 953 16.48 21.55 -13.89
CA LYS A 953 16.94 22.67 -13.06
C LYS A 953 17.91 22.23 -11.94
N TYR A 954 17.62 21.12 -11.28
CA TYR A 954 18.52 20.55 -10.25
C TYR A 954 19.71 19.82 -10.86
N LEU A 955 19.57 19.26 -12.07
CA LEU A 955 20.62 18.51 -12.76
C LEU A 955 21.73 19.42 -13.35
N ALA A 956 21.39 20.61 -13.80
CA ALA A 956 22.31 21.52 -14.48
C ALA A 956 23.65 21.74 -13.75
N PRO A 957 23.69 21.94 -12.40
CA PRO A 957 24.95 22.08 -11.67
C PRO A 957 25.85 20.83 -11.70
N TYR A 958 25.25 19.65 -11.87
CA TYR A 958 25.97 18.34 -11.85
C TYR A 958 26.58 18.00 -13.21
N LEU A 959 26.10 18.60 -14.30
CA LEU A 959 26.63 18.42 -15.64
C LEU A 959 27.81 19.35 -15.94
N THR A 960 27.95 20.45 -15.20
CA THR A 960 29.06 21.37 -15.37
C THR A 960 30.27 20.89 -14.59
N PRO A 961 31.47 20.67 -15.21
CA PRO A 961 32.66 20.24 -14.50
C PRO A 961 32.96 21.19 -13.34
N ARG A 962 32.98 20.69 -12.11
CA ARG A 962 33.43 21.49 -10.96
C ARG A 962 34.88 21.91 -11.22
N ARG A 963 35.10 23.18 -11.60
CA ARG A 963 36.43 23.75 -11.67
C ARG A 963 37.09 23.57 -10.33
N THR A 964 38.13 22.72 -10.26
CA THR A 964 39.02 22.63 -9.10
C THR A 964 39.51 24.04 -8.80
N ARG A 965 39.02 24.66 -7.73
CA ARG A 965 39.61 25.86 -7.16
C ARG A 965 41.00 25.44 -6.70
N ARG A 966 42.00 25.60 -7.59
CA ARG A 966 43.41 25.63 -7.20
C ARG A 966 43.53 26.69 -6.11
N SER A 967 43.90 26.25 -4.92
CA SER A 967 44.36 27.12 -3.84
C SER A 967 45.57 27.89 -4.41
N GLY A 968 45.32 29.11 -4.82
CA GLY A 968 46.39 30.04 -5.17
C GLY A 968 47.16 30.32 -3.89
N THR A 969 48.26 29.62 -3.69
CA THR A 969 49.34 30.07 -2.83
C THR A 969 49.85 31.38 -3.45
N ARG A 970 49.31 32.51 -2.96
CA ARG A 970 49.99 33.79 -3.09
C ARG A 970 51.09 33.80 -2.02
N GLY A 971 52.30 33.48 -2.46
CA GLY A 971 53.50 33.93 -1.75
C GLY A 971 53.59 35.47 -1.77
N ARG A 972 53.62 36.01 -0.60
CA ARG A 972 54.54 37.05 -0.18
C ARG A 972 54.27 37.40 1.29
#